data_6332f200992f547efdcad3252d52b6a4
#
_entry.id   6332f200992f547efdcad3252d52b6a4
#
_cell.length_a   1.000
_cell.length_b   1.000
_cell.length_c   1.000
_cell.angle_alpha   90.00
_cell.angle_beta   90.00
_cell.angle_gamma   90.00
#
_symmetry.space_group_name_H-M   'P 1'
#
loop_
_entity.id
_entity.type
_entity.pdbx_description
1 polymer ?
#
loop_
_entity_poly.entity_id
_entity_poly.type
_entity_poly.pdbx_seq_one_letter_code
_entity_poly.pdbx_strand_id
1 'polypeptide(L)'
;MGCLGNQLLIALLLVSVLEICCVQYVTVFYGVPAWKNATIPLFCATRNRDTWGTTQCLPDNDDYSELAVNITEAFDAWNNTVTEQAIEDVWNLFETSTKPCVRLTPLCIAMRCNKTETDRWGLTRRAETTTTTLTTSSSTTVAPKVINEGDPCIKNNSCAGLEQEPMIGCKFNMTGLKRDKKTEYNETWYSRDLICEQSANGNESRCYMQHCNTSVIQESCDRHYWDAIRFRYCAPPGYALLRCNDSNYSGFAPKCSKVVVSSCTRMMETQTSTWFGFNGTRAENRTYIYWHGNSNRTIISLNKYYNLTMKCRRPGNKTVLPVTIMSGLVFHSQPINDRPKQAWCWFGGNWSEAIQEVKETLVKHPRYTGTNDTRKINLTAPAGGDPEVTFMWTNCRGEFLYCKMNWFLNWVEDRDQNGSRWKQQKSSEQRKRNYVPCHIRQIINTWHKVGKNVYLPPREGDLTCNSTVTSLIAEIDWNNNNETNITMSAEVAELYRLELGDYKLVEITPIGLAPTNVRRYTTTGASRNKRGVFVLGFLGFLATAGSAMGAASLTLSAQSRTLLAGIVQQQQQLLDVVKRQQELLRLTVWGTKNLQTRVTAIEKYLKDQAQLNSWGCAFRQVCHTTVPWPNSSLVPNWNNMTW
;
A
#
# COMPACT_ATOMS: atom_id res chain seq x y z
N MET A 1 26.20 -80.28 27.56
CA MET A 1 26.00 -79.49 26.35
C MET A 1 24.55 -78.99 26.12
N GLY A 2 23.66 -79.19 27.08
CA GLY A 2 22.26 -78.79 26.94
C GLY A 2 21.88 -77.38 27.47
N CYS A 3 22.66 -76.79 28.36
CA CYS A 3 22.31 -75.49 28.98
C CYS A 3 22.71 -74.28 28.15
N LEU A 4 23.72 -74.35 27.31
CA LEU A 4 24.14 -73.22 26.46
C LEU A 4 23.20 -72.99 25.27
N GLY A 5 22.63 -74.09 24.72
CA GLY A 5 21.68 -73.98 23.62
C GLY A 5 20.34 -73.29 24.03
N ASN A 6 19.84 -73.58 25.23
CA ASN A 6 18.64 -72.97 25.75
C ASN A 6 18.79 -71.45 26.07
N GLN A 7 19.98 -71.11 26.60
CA GLN A 7 20.24 -69.65 26.85
C GLN A 7 20.40 -68.88 25.57
N LEU A 8 21.01 -69.47 24.53
CA LEU A 8 21.10 -68.78 23.21
C LEU A 8 19.72 -68.65 22.54
N LEU A 9 18.87 -69.66 22.68
CA LEU A 9 17.50 -69.64 22.13
C LEU A 9 16.64 -68.64 22.87
N ILE A 10 16.74 -68.49 24.17
CA ILE A 10 16.06 -67.49 24.99
C ILE A 10 16.58 -66.08 24.66
N ALA A 11 17.91 -65.95 24.49
CA ALA A 11 18.47 -64.65 24.08
C ALA A 11 18.02 -64.24 22.67
N LEU A 12 17.99 -65.17 21.72
CA LEU A 12 17.44 -64.91 20.37
C LEU A 12 15.94 -64.61 20.37
N LEU A 13 15.16 -65.29 21.19
CA LEU A 13 13.75 -64.99 21.40
C LEU A 13 13.53 -63.63 22.08
N LEU A 14 14.36 -63.29 23.07
CA LEU A 14 14.33 -61.98 23.72
C LEU A 14 14.73 -60.85 22.75
N VAL A 15 15.74 -61.06 21.92
CA VAL A 15 16.15 -60.10 20.87
C VAL A 15 15.03 -59.95 19.83
N SER A 16 14.43 -61.06 19.39
CA SER A 16 13.32 -60.98 18.43
C SER A 16 12.07 -60.34 19.03
N VAL A 17 11.77 -60.55 20.31
CA VAL A 17 10.66 -59.91 21.01
C VAL A 17 10.99 -58.44 21.25
N LEU A 18 12.23 -58.09 21.56
CA LEU A 18 12.67 -56.70 21.66
C LEU A 18 12.62 -55.97 20.31
N GLU A 19 13.01 -56.61 19.21
CA GLU A 19 12.85 -56.04 17.87
C GLU A 19 11.40 -55.85 17.51
N ILE A 20 10.49 -56.77 17.84
CA ILE A 20 9.06 -56.64 17.63
C ILE A 20 8.43 -55.56 18.51
N CYS A 21 8.94 -55.38 19.74
CA CYS A 21 8.49 -54.32 20.65
C CYS A 21 8.95 -52.91 20.25
N CYS A 22 10.00 -52.79 19.45
CA CYS A 22 10.58 -51.50 19.06
C CYS A 22 10.20 -51.05 17.64
N VAL A 23 9.35 -51.78 16.92
CA VAL A 23 8.89 -51.38 15.60
C VAL A 23 7.89 -50.24 15.74
N GLN A 24 8.25 -49.10 15.14
CA GLN A 24 7.37 -47.94 15.03
C GLN A 24 6.68 -47.95 13.67
N TYR A 25 5.39 -47.59 13.67
CA TYR A 25 4.57 -47.48 12.49
C TYR A 25 4.23 -46.05 12.20
N VAL A 26 4.00 -45.75 10.93
CA VAL A 26 3.58 -44.42 10.49
C VAL A 26 2.16 -44.15 10.95
N THR A 27 1.94 -43.02 11.60
CA THR A 27 0.63 -42.50 11.97
C THR A 27 0.40 -41.19 11.28
N VAL A 28 -0.76 -41.06 10.63
CA VAL A 28 -1.17 -39.85 9.94
C VAL A 28 -2.01 -39.00 10.90
N PHE A 29 -1.62 -37.74 11.05
CA PHE A 29 -2.35 -36.76 11.84
C PHE A 29 -2.94 -35.71 10.92
N TYR A 30 -4.18 -35.32 11.15
CA TYR A 30 -4.85 -34.21 10.49
C TYR A 30 -5.12 -33.08 11.48
N GLY A 31 -4.70 -31.86 11.16
CA GLY A 31 -4.78 -30.70 12.04
C GLY A 31 -3.48 -30.37 12.75
N VAL A 32 -2.36 -30.76 12.18
CA VAL A 32 -1.02 -30.43 12.67
C VAL A 32 -0.74 -28.94 12.48
N PRO A 33 -0.16 -28.23 13.48
CA PRO A 33 0.17 -26.81 13.38
C PRO A 33 1.44 -26.62 12.54
N ALA A 34 1.34 -26.81 11.25
CA ALA A 34 2.41 -26.61 10.28
C ALA A 34 1.92 -25.77 9.11
N TRP A 35 2.84 -25.07 8.46
CA TRP A 35 2.57 -24.22 7.31
C TRP A 35 3.74 -24.16 6.35
N LYS A 36 3.46 -23.67 5.15
CA LYS A 36 4.44 -23.33 4.11
C LYS A 36 4.08 -21.98 3.49
N ASN A 37 5.03 -21.34 2.83
CA ASN A 37 4.77 -20.08 2.13
C ASN A 37 3.70 -20.25 1.04
N ALA A 38 2.82 -19.27 0.91
CA ALA A 38 1.75 -19.27 -0.06
C ALA A 38 1.74 -18.01 -0.91
N THR A 39 1.19 -18.10 -2.12
CA THR A 39 1.12 -17.02 -3.11
C THR A 39 -0.26 -16.89 -3.72
N ILE A 40 -1.31 -17.06 -2.95
CA ILE A 40 -2.68 -16.92 -3.44
C ILE A 40 -3.24 -15.52 -3.23
N PRO A 41 -4.25 -15.08 -4.01
CA PRO A 41 -4.94 -13.83 -3.77
C PRO A 41 -5.67 -13.84 -2.42
N LEU A 42 -5.56 -12.72 -1.70
CA LEU A 42 -6.33 -12.42 -0.51
C LEU A 42 -7.61 -11.68 -0.90
N PHE A 43 -8.67 -11.84 -0.15
CA PHE A 43 -9.85 -11.00 -0.33
C PHE A 43 -9.77 -9.75 0.54
N CYS A 44 -10.30 -8.63 0.04
CA CYS A 44 -10.35 -7.40 0.82
C CYS A 44 -11.67 -7.29 1.59
N ALA A 45 -11.61 -6.63 2.75
CA ALA A 45 -12.75 -6.28 3.57
C ALA A 45 -12.69 -4.80 3.96
N THR A 46 -13.81 -4.10 3.92
CA THR A 46 -13.89 -2.68 4.26
C THR A 46 -15.17 -2.35 5.01
N ARG A 47 -15.10 -1.32 5.84
CA ARG A 47 -16.27 -0.72 6.52
C ARG A 47 -16.89 0.43 5.74
N ASN A 48 -16.16 0.99 4.78
CA ASN A 48 -16.63 2.13 3.97
C ASN A 48 -17.59 1.63 2.89
N ARG A 49 -18.89 1.75 3.13
CA ARG A 49 -19.94 1.24 2.22
C ARG A 49 -20.41 2.26 1.18
N ASP A 50 -20.08 3.52 1.34
CA ASP A 50 -20.57 4.62 0.48
C ASP A 50 -19.63 4.94 -0.69
N THR A 51 -18.54 4.20 -0.82
CA THR A 51 -17.49 4.39 -1.83
C THR A 51 -17.34 3.15 -2.71
N TRP A 52 -16.33 3.13 -3.57
CA TRP A 52 -15.98 1.96 -4.39
C TRP A 52 -15.78 0.67 -3.58
N GLY A 53 -15.48 0.78 -2.28
CA GLY A 53 -15.34 -0.37 -1.39
C GLY A 53 -16.58 -1.27 -1.32
N THR A 54 -17.78 -0.76 -1.56
CA THR A 54 -19.00 -1.59 -1.60
C THR A 54 -19.03 -2.56 -2.77
N THR A 55 -18.41 -2.20 -3.89
CA THR A 55 -18.40 -3.00 -5.12
C THR A 55 -17.16 -3.89 -5.24
N GLN A 56 -16.10 -3.56 -4.54
CA GLN A 56 -14.78 -4.17 -4.69
C GLN A 56 -14.40 -5.07 -3.50
N CYS A 57 -14.88 -4.75 -2.29
CA CYS A 57 -14.52 -5.43 -1.06
C CYS A 57 -15.76 -5.99 -0.36
N LEU A 58 -15.55 -7.05 0.42
CA LEU A 58 -16.57 -7.61 1.31
C LEU A 58 -16.79 -6.71 2.50
N PRO A 59 -17.99 -6.77 3.15
CA PRO A 59 -18.20 -6.11 4.44
C PRO A 59 -17.19 -6.62 5.47
N ASP A 60 -16.61 -5.71 6.24
CA ASP A 60 -15.68 -6.07 7.30
C ASP A 60 -16.45 -6.54 8.56
N ASN A 61 -15.97 -7.61 9.15
CA ASN A 61 -16.40 -8.07 10.46
C ASN A 61 -15.47 -7.45 11.51
N ASP A 62 -16.05 -6.91 12.59
CA ASP A 62 -15.32 -6.14 13.59
C ASP A 62 -14.29 -6.94 14.39
N ASP A 63 -14.40 -8.27 14.41
CA ASP A 63 -13.62 -9.11 15.29
C ASP A 63 -12.68 -10.05 14.52
N TYR A 64 -11.40 -9.72 14.51
CA TYR A 64 -10.36 -10.72 14.32
C TYR A 64 -9.42 -10.73 15.53
N SER A 65 -9.05 -11.91 15.99
CA SER A 65 -8.13 -12.09 17.09
C SER A 65 -6.73 -12.46 16.58
N GLU A 66 -5.73 -11.96 17.26
CA GLU A 66 -4.34 -12.33 17.02
C GLU A 66 -3.87 -13.29 18.12
N LEU A 67 -3.16 -14.33 17.72
CA LEU A 67 -2.61 -15.32 18.63
C LEU A 67 -1.08 -15.33 18.53
N ALA A 68 -0.42 -15.19 19.68
CA ALA A 68 1.02 -15.34 19.75
C ALA A 68 1.41 -16.81 19.60
N VAL A 69 2.41 -17.08 18.77
CA VAL A 69 2.96 -18.42 18.57
C VAL A 69 4.45 -18.42 18.89
N ASN A 70 4.92 -19.51 19.49
CA ASN A 70 6.32 -19.67 19.86
C ASN A 70 7.11 -20.35 18.73
N ILE A 71 7.35 -19.63 17.66
CA ILE A 71 8.09 -20.10 16.50
C ILE A 71 8.96 -19.01 15.92
N THR A 72 9.99 -19.40 15.20
CA THR A 72 10.87 -18.50 14.45
C THR A 72 10.54 -18.58 12.98
N GLU A 73 10.26 -17.42 12.34
CA GLU A 73 9.89 -17.31 10.93
C GLU A 73 10.68 -16.18 10.26
N ALA A 74 10.94 -16.32 8.98
CA ALA A 74 11.60 -15.29 8.18
C ALA A 74 10.59 -14.33 7.56
N PHE A 75 10.88 -13.04 7.60
CA PHE A 75 10.05 -11.98 7.02
C PHE A 75 10.87 -11.04 6.14
N ASP A 76 10.30 -10.64 5.02
CA ASP A 76 10.88 -9.65 4.11
C ASP A 76 9.76 -8.78 3.53
N ALA A 77 9.82 -7.47 3.77
CA ALA A 77 8.80 -6.53 3.29
C ALA A 77 8.85 -6.31 1.77
N TRP A 78 9.99 -6.53 1.12
CA TRP A 78 10.15 -6.32 -0.32
C TRP A 78 9.96 -7.59 -1.16
N ASN A 79 10.00 -8.74 -0.56
CA ASN A 79 9.64 -10.01 -1.18
C ASN A 79 8.45 -10.63 -0.44
N ASN A 80 7.29 -10.02 -0.61
CA ASN A 80 6.09 -10.35 0.12
C ASN A 80 4.87 -10.29 -0.81
N THR A 81 4.14 -11.39 -0.90
CA THR A 81 2.94 -11.48 -1.75
C THR A 81 1.81 -10.58 -1.29
N VAL A 82 1.69 -10.30 0.00
CA VAL A 82 0.66 -9.40 0.56
C VAL A 82 0.87 -7.96 0.08
N THR A 83 2.11 -7.47 0.15
CA THR A 83 2.44 -6.12 -0.30
C THR A 83 2.33 -5.96 -1.81
N GLU A 84 2.78 -6.94 -2.58
CA GLU A 84 2.66 -6.94 -4.04
C GLU A 84 1.20 -6.96 -4.47
N GLN A 85 0.36 -7.74 -3.82
CA GLN A 85 -1.08 -7.72 -4.08
C GLN A 85 -1.71 -6.37 -3.77
N ALA A 86 -1.33 -5.73 -2.65
CA ALA A 86 -1.85 -4.40 -2.31
C ALA A 86 -1.50 -3.35 -3.37
N ILE A 87 -0.29 -3.36 -3.90
CA ILE A 87 0.17 -2.49 -4.96
C ILE A 87 -0.63 -2.72 -6.25
N GLU A 88 -0.78 -3.97 -6.67
CA GLU A 88 -1.54 -4.34 -7.86
C GLU A 88 -3.03 -3.98 -7.73
N ASP A 89 -3.62 -4.19 -6.58
CA ASP A 89 -5.04 -3.91 -6.34
C ASP A 89 -5.32 -2.40 -6.38
N VAL A 90 -4.47 -1.57 -5.81
CA VAL A 90 -4.60 -0.12 -5.90
C VAL A 90 -4.44 0.35 -7.35
N TRP A 91 -3.49 -0.22 -8.10
CA TRP A 91 -3.35 0.05 -9.52
C TRP A 91 -4.61 -0.32 -10.32
N ASN A 92 -5.18 -1.48 -10.07
CA ASN A 92 -6.42 -1.93 -10.73
C ASN A 92 -7.60 -1.01 -10.45
N LEU A 93 -7.65 -0.37 -9.29
CA LEU A 93 -8.65 0.66 -9.00
C LEU A 93 -8.53 1.85 -9.95
N PHE A 94 -7.32 2.36 -10.14
CA PHE A 94 -7.09 3.46 -11.08
C PHE A 94 -7.43 3.06 -12.51
N GLU A 95 -7.07 1.86 -12.92
CA GLU A 95 -7.41 1.34 -14.23
C GLU A 95 -8.92 1.19 -14.42
N THR A 96 -9.64 0.71 -13.42
CA THR A 96 -11.10 0.59 -13.44
C THR A 96 -11.79 1.95 -13.51
N SER A 97 -11.24 2.97 -12.86
CA SER A 97 -11.80 4.34 -12.91
C SER A 97 -11.79 4.95 -14.32
N THR A 98 -10.89 4.48 -15.19
CA THR A 98 -10.75 4.97 -16.57
C THR A 98 -11.49 4.12 -17.61
N LYS A 99 -11.92 2.91 -17.24
CA LYS A 99 -12.77 2.05 -18.10
C LYS A 99 -14.23 2.26 -17.72
N PRO A 100 -15.08 2.35 -18.58
CA PRO A 100 -15.44 2.63 -19.95
C PRO A 100 -15.59 4.13 -20.22
N CYS A 101 -14.69 4.95 -19.79
CA CYS A 101 -14.82 6.39 -19.77
C CYS A 101 -14.52 7.05 -21.11
N VAL A 102 -14.86 8.34 -21.18
CA VAL A 102 -14.70 9.18 -22.34
C VAL A 102 -13.22 9.28 -22.72
N ARG A 103 -12.90 8.98 -23.96
CA ARG A 103 -11.61 9.31 -24.54
C ARG A 103 -11.61 10.77 -24.96
N LEU A 104 -10.65 11.54 -24.48
CA LEU A 104 -10.51 12.96 -24.81
C LEU A 104 -9.72 13.21 -26.11
N THR A 105 -9.48 12.18 -26.91
CA THR A 105 -8.84 12.34 -28.23
C THR A 105 -9.51 13.39 -29.12
N PRO A 106 -10.85 13.54 -29.16
CA PRO A 106 -11.51 14.61 -29.91
C PRO A 106 -11.17 16.03 -29.42
N LEU A 107 -10.70 16.17 -28.16
CA LEU A 107 -10.24 17.45 -27.61
C LEU A 107 -8.76 17.77 -27.93
N CYS A 108 -8.05 16.88 -28.59
CA CYS A 108 -6.71 17.11 -29.09
C CYS A 108 -6.73 17.97 -30.37
N ILE A 109 -7.34 19.13 -30.28
CA ILE A 109 -7.46 20.13 -31.33
C ILE A 109 -6.72 21.41 -30.93
N ALA A 110 -6.41 22.23 -31.93
CA ALA A 110 -5.80 23.53 -31.67
C ALA A 110 -6.82 24.44 -30.94
N MET A 111 -6.47 24.92 -29.77
CA MET A 111 -7.24 25.87 -28.99
C MET A 111 -6.67 27.25 -29.14
N ARG A 112 -7.53 28.24 -29.20
CA ARG A 112 -7.17 29.67 -29.24
C ARG A 112 -7.12 30.19 -27.82
N CYS A 113 -5.93 30.44 -27.31
CA CYS A 113 -5.72 30.88 -25.94
C CYS A 113 -5.25 32.34 -25.90
N ASN A 114 -5.51 33.00 -24.78
CA ASN A 114 -5.12 34.40 -24.59
C ASN A 114 -3.58 34.50 -24.57
N LYS A 115 -3.03 35.28 -25.52
CA LYS A 115 -1.57 35.44 -25.66
C LYS A 115 -0.93 36.14 -24.47
N THR A 116 -1.59 37.08 -23.85
CA THR A 116 -1.07 37.80 -22.69
C THR A 116 -0.89 36.87 -21.49
N GLU A 117 -1.78 35.93 -21.29
CA GLU A 117 -1.69 34.92 -20.24
C GLU A 117 -0.62 33.85 -20.57
N THR A 118 -0.55 33.39 -21.83
CA THR A 118 0.48 32.41 -22.24
C THR A 118 1.87 32.99 -22.17
N ASP A 119 2.08 34.25 -22.52
CA ASP A 119 3.37 34.93 -22.40
C ASP A 119 3.72 35.23 -20.95
N ARG A 120 2.75 35.62 -20.14
CA ARG A 120 2.95 35.84 -18.69
C ARG A 120 3.45 34.60 -17.97
N TRP A 121 2.92 33.42 -18.31
CA TRP A 121 3.27 32.15 -17.68
C TRP A 121 4.40 31.38 -18.42
N GLY A 122 4.97 31.98 -19.45
CA GLY A 122 6.17 31.45 -20.14
C GLY A 122 5.94 30.22 -21.01
N LEU A 123 4.70 29.95 -21.44
CA LEU A 123 4.37 28.78 -22.26
C LEU A 123 4.83 28.88 -23.71
N THR A 124 5.05 30.09 -24.24
CA THR A 124 5.43 30.36 -25.64
C THR A 124 6.94 30.52 -25.83
N ARG A 125 7.73 30.54 -24.77
CA ARG A 125 9.19 30.71 -24.87
C ARG A 125 9.87 29.39 -25.18
N ARG A 126 10.52 29.30 -26.32
CA ARG A 126 11.65 28.38 -26.54
C ARG A 126 12.71 28.67 -25.48
N ALA A 127 13.30 27.61 -24.93
CA ALA A 127 14.33 27.70 -23.92
C ALA A 127 15.57 28.43 -24.48
N GLU A 128 15.55 29.75 -24.43
CA GLU A 128 16.75 30.56 -24.44
C GLU A 128 16.93 31.12 -23.03
N THR A 129 18.03 30.72 -22.46
CA THR A 129 18.59 31.18 -21.20
C THR A 129 18.68 32.71 -21.19
N THR A 130 17.67 33.34 -20.65
CA THR A 130 17.79 34.74 -20.20
C THR A 130 17.03 34.89 -18.89
N THR A 131 17.77 35.05 -17.83
CA THR A 131 17.36 35.57 -16.53
C THR A 131 16.62 36.89 -16.75
N THR A 132 15.31 36.83 -16.89
CA THR A 132 14.48 38.03 -16.81
C THR A 132 13.93 38.11 -15.39
N THR A 133 14.49 39.04 -14.66
CA THR A 133 13.89 39.58 -13.41
C THR A 133 12.45 39.95 -13.68
N LEU A 134 11.54 39.17 -13.08
CA LEU A 134 10.12 39.53 -13.00
C LEU A 134 10.02 40.79 -12.13
N THR A 135 9.64 41.88 -12.75
CA THR A 135 9.20 43.09 -12.05
C THR A 135 8.01 42.73 -11.17
N THR A 136 8.26 42.67 -9.88
CA THR A 136 7.27 42.57 -8.82
C THR A 136 6.40 43.81 -8.84
N SER A 137 5.12 43.67 -9.19
CA SER A 137 4.11 44.64 -8.81
C SER A 137 4.04 44.70 -7.29
N SER A 138 4.24 45.89 -6.76
CA SER A 138 4.22 46.18 -5.33
C SER A 138 2.84 45.89 -4.72
N SER A 139 2.68 44.72 -4.15
CA SER A 139 1.73 44.46 -3.12
C SER A 139 2.44 44.57 -1.78
N THR A 140 1.85 45.23 -0.83
CA THR A 140 2.28 45.38 0.57
C THR A 140 2.97 44.11 1.05
N THR A 141 4.28 44.18 1.20
CA THR A 141 5.13 43.06 1.59
C THR A 141 4.91 42.73 3.05
N VAL A 142 3.99 41.81 3.30
CA VAL A 142 3.96 41.11 4.59
C VAL A 142 5.21 40.23 4.63
N ALA A 143 6.03 40.39 5.67
CA ALA A 143 7.25 39.61 5.82
C ALA A 143 6.91 38.10 5.92
N PRO A 144 7.70 37.21 5.28
CA PRO A 144 7.52 35.78 5.44
C PRO A 144 7.68 35.38 6.91
N LYS A 145 6.75 34.57 7.42
CA LYS A 145 6.74 34.09 8.81
C LYS A 145 6.27 32.64 8.88
N VAL A 146 6.59 31.99 9.98
CA VAL A 146 5.96 30.70 10.34
C VAL A 146 4.52 30.96 10.74
N ILE A 147 3.57 30.26 10.16
CA ILE A 147 2.14 30.41 10.43
C ILE A 147 1.66 29.28 11.37
N ASN A 148 0.77 29.66 12.29
CA ASN A 148 0.09 28.74 13.18
C ASN A 148 -1.40 28.63 12.81
N GLU A 149 -2.05 27.59 13.30
CA GLU A 149 -3.49 27.41 13.12
C GLU A 149 -4.23 28.61 13.73
N GLY A 150 -5.08 29.27 12.91
CA GLY A 150 -5.79 30.50 13.31
C GLY A 150 -5.17 31.79 12.80
N ASP A 151 -4.03 31.75 12.13
CA ASP A 151 -3.43 32.94 11.50
C ASP A 151 -4.39 33.52 10.44
N PRO A 152 -4.62 34.86 10.44
CA PRO A 152 -5.54 35.49 9.49
C PRO A 152 -5.14 35.28 8.02
N CYS A 153 -3.88 35.06 7.70
CA CYS A 153 -3.47 34.79 6.33
C CYS A 153 -4.03 33.46 5.80
N ILE A 154 -4.30 32.48 6.66
CA ILE A 154 -4.93 31.21 6.29
C ILE A 154 -6.37 31.45 5.83
N LYS A 155 -7.13 32.24 6.56
CA LYS A 155 -8.53 32.54 6.22
C LYS A 155 -8.66 33.33 4.91
N ASN A 156 -7.75 34.24 4.67
CA ASN A 156 -7.80 35.15 3.52
C ASN A 156 -6.99 34.66 2.32
N ASN A 157 -6.29 33.53 2.43
CA ASN A 157 -5.35 33.01 1.41
C ASN A 157 -4.33 34.08 0.97
N SER A 158 -3.82 34.87 1.91
CA SER A 158 -2.94 36.02 1.68
C SER A 158 -1.56 35.86 2.29
N CYS A 159 -1.11 34.64 2.53
CA CYS A 159 0.21 34.37 3.06
C CYS A 159 1.32 34.81 2.09
N ALA A 160 2.42 35.34 2.63
CA ALA A 160 3.48 35.94 1.83
C ALA A 160 4.13 34.95 0.85
N GLY A 161 4.33 35.38 -0.40
CA GLY A 161 4.97 34.58 -1.44
C GLY A 161 4.03 33.67 -2.22
N LEU A 162 2.73 33.62 -1.89
CA LEU A 162 1.73 32.94 -2.69
C LEU A 162 1.27 33.87 -3.81
N GLU A 163 1.38 33.38 -5.05
CA GLU A 163 1.00 34.11 -6.26
C GLU A 163 -0.40 33.69 -6.74
N GLN A 164 -0.84 34.29 -7.85
CA GLN A 164 -2.06 33.82 -8.51
C GLN A 164 -1.83 32.47 -9.17
N GLU A 165 -2.89 31.64 -9.23
CA GLU A 165 -2.86 30.37 -9.97
C GLU A 165 -2.58 30.63 -11.45
N PRO A 166 -1.61 29.96 -12.05
CA PRO A 166 -1.32 30.10 -13.47
C PRO A 166 -2.37 29.37 -14.31
N MET A 167 -3.45 30.06 -14.63
CA MET A 167 -4.55 29.57 -15.47
C MET A 167 -4.63 30.34 -16.77
N ILE A 168 -5.03 29.63 -17.83
CA ILE A 168 -5.13 30.16 -19.18
C ILE A 168 -6.54 29.91 -19.70
N GLY A 169 -7.21 31.00 -20.13
CA GLY A 169 -8.50 30.92 -20.81
C GLY A 169 -8.33 30.59 -22.28
N CYS A 170 -8.93 29.51 -22.74
CA CYS A 170 -8.89 29.04 -24.12
C CYS A 170 -10.30 28.90 -24.70
N LYS A 171 -10.39 29.10 -26.02
CA LYS A 171 -11.62 28.88 -26.80
C LYS A 171 -11.35 27.81 -27.85
N PHE A 172 -12.31 26.94 -28.05
CA PHE A 172 -12.23 25.91 -29.10
C PHE A 172 -13.61 25.67 -29.70
N ASN A 173 -13.61 25.31 -30.98
CA ASN A 173 -14.81 24.94 -31.70
C ASN A 173 -14.94 23.45 -31.79
N MET A 174 -16.04 22.90 -31.36
CA MET A 174 -16.30 21.47 -31.35
C MET A 174 -17.70 21.16 -31.84
N THR A 175 -17.85 20.03 -32.54
CA THR A 175 -19.15 19.53 -32.96
C THR A 175 -19.91 19.01 -31.74
N GLY A 176 -21.07 19.60 -31.45
CA GLY A 176 -21.95 19.17 -30.37
C GLY A 176 -22.86 18.00 -30.77
N LEU A 177 -23.95 17.82 -30.02
CA LEU A 177 -24.99 16.80 -30.28
C LEU A 177 -25.56 16.82 -31.70
N LYS A 178 -25.68 18.03 -32.30
CA LYS A 178 -26.13 18.23 -33.69
C LYS A 178 -24.92 18.18 -34.61
N ARG A 179 -24.85 17.17 -35.46
CA ARG A 179 -23.71 16.88 -36.33
C ARG A 179 -23.24 18.00 -37.23
N ASP A 180 -24.13 18.95 -37.57
CA ASP A 180 -23.86 19.94 -38.59
C ASP A 180 -23.49 21.33 -38.02
N LYS A 181 -23.44 21.48 -36.70
CA LYS A 181 -23.16 22.76 -36.07
C LYS A 181 -22.00 22.69 -35.10
N LYS A 182 -20.91 23.37 -35.42
CA LYS A 182 -19.80 23.59 -34.51
C LYS A 182 -20.18 24.67 -33.49
N THR A 183 -20.02 24.36 -32.23
CA THR A 183 -20.25 25.30 -31.12
C THR A 183 -18.92 25.71 -30.52
N GLU A 184 -18.79 26.99 -30.20
CA GLU A 184 -17.63 27.54 -29.51
C GLU A 184 -17.77 27.31 -28.00
N TYR A 185 -16.75 26.76 -27.38
CA TYR A 185 -16.69 26.53 -25.94
C TYR A 185 -15.53 27.30 -25.32
N ASN A 186 -15.73 27.84 -24.13
CA ASN A 186 -14.71 28.47 -23.33
C ASN A 186 -14.26 27.50 -22.22
N GLU A 187 -12.98 27.35 -22.08
CA GLU A 187 -12.36 26.47 -21.06
C GLU A 187 -11.20 27.18 -20.41
N THR A 188 -11.01 26.99 -19.12
CA THR A 188 -9.86 27.47 -18.38
C THR A 188 -8.96 26.29 -18.01
N TRP A 189 -7.72 26.35 -18.44
CA TRP A 189 -6.72 25.31 -18.23
C TRP A 189 -5.64 25.75 -17.25
N TYR A 190 -5.13 24.81 -16.48
CA TYR A 190 -3.89 25.05 -15.76
C TYR A 190 -2.72 25.12 -16.74
N SER A 191 -1.79 26.03 -16.51
CA SER A 191 -0.69 26.28 -17.44
C SER A 191 0.17 25.05 -17.74
N ARG A 192 0.25 24.13 -16.80
CA ARG A 192 1.06 22.90 -16.95
C ARG A 192 0.40 21.82 -17.80
N ASP A 193 -0.89 21.94 -18.05
CA ASP A 193 -1.63 20.99 -18.87
C ASP A 193 -1.63 21.36 -20.36
N LEU A 194 -1.02 22.46 -20.73
CA LEU A 194 -0.98 22.97 -22.09
C LEU A 194 0.44 23.06 -22.65
N ILE A 195 0.54 22.80 -23.96
CA ILE A 195 1.71 23.10 -24.79
C ILE A 195 1.29 24.12 -25.83
N CYS A 196 1.92 25.29 -25.84
CA CYS A 196 1.59 26.38 -26.71
C CYS A 196 2.66 26.66 -27.75
N GLU A 197 2.21 27.01 -28.98
CA GLU A 197 3.06 27.44 -30.09
C GLU A 197 2.96 28.95 -30.27
N GLN A 198 4.06 29.60 -30.69
CA GLN A 198 4.03 31.01 -31.05
C GLN A 198 3.23 31.21 -32.34
N SER A 199 2.19 31.98 -32.25
CA SER A 199 1.50 32.49 -33.45
C SER A 199 2.22 33.74 -33.95
N ALA A 200 2.60 33.72 -35.21
CA ALA A 200 3.30 34.84 -35.83
C ALA A 200 2.44 36.14 -35.92
N ASN A 201 1.14 36.04 -35.94
CA ASN A 201 0.22 37.17 -36.15
C ASN A 201 -1.02 37.01 -35.26
N GLY A 202 -1.18 37.87 -34.24
CA GLY A 202 -2.43 38.00 -33.51
C GLY A 202 -2.30 38.04 -31.97
N ASN A 203 -3.39 38.36 -31.32
CA ASN A 203 -3.54 38.41 -29.87
C ASN A 203 -3.85 37.03 -29.24
N GLU A 204 -3.86 35.99 -30.04
CA GLU A 204 -4.19 34.64 -29.62
C GLU A 204 -3.04 33.68 -29.89
N SER A 205 -2.77 32.79 -28.94
CA SER A 205 -1.79 31.70 -29.05
C SER A 205 -2.51 30.40 -29.37
N ARG A 206 -1.85 29.54 -30.15
CA ARG A 206 -2.35 28.20 -30.45
C ARG A 206 -1.78 27.20 -29.41
N CYS A 207 -2.66 26.59 -28.65
CA CYS A 207 -2.28 25.64 -27.60
C CYS A 207 -2.97 24.29 -27.80
N TYR A 208 -2.29 23.23 -27.33
CA TYR A 208 -2.81 21.86 -27.30
C TYR A 208 -2.73 21.31 -25.90
N MET A 209 -3.57 20.34 -25.60
CA MET A 209 -3.43 19.56 -24.36
C MET A 209 -2.10 18.84 -24.34
N GLN A 210 -1.48 18.77 -23.17
CA GLN A 210 -0.23 18.03 -22.97
C GLN A 210 -0.44 16.54 -23.25
N HIS A 211 0.53 15.89 -23.87
CA HIS A 211 0.51 14.46 -24.22
C HIS A 211 -0.50 14.02 -25.29
N CYS A 212 -1.17 14.93 -25.97
CA CYS A 212 -2.10 14.57 -27.05
C CYS A 212 -1.44 13.82 -28.22
N ASN A 213 -0.19 14.18 -28.55
CA ASN A 213 0.52 13.59 -29.69
C ASN A 213 1.16 12.23 -29.37
N THR A 214 1.32 11.88 -28.10
CA THR A 214 2.11 10.72 -27.66
C THR A 214 1.29 9.62 -27.04
N SER A 215 0.09 9.93 -26.54
CA SER A 215 -0.74 8.96 -25.82
C SER A 215 -2.23 9.29 -25.92
N VAL A 216 -3.05 8.30 -25.66
CA VAL A 216 -4.49 8.46 -25.51
C VAL A 216 -4.78 8.98 -24.11
N ILE A 217 -5.51 10.09 -24.02
CA ILE A 217 -5.95 10.66 -22.74
C ILE A 217 -7.38 10.23 -22.47
N GLN A 218 -7.63 9.68 -21.31
CA GLN A 218 -8.95 9.28 -20.83
C GLN A 218 -9.36 10.11 -19.63
N GLU A 219 -10.64 10.48 -19.57
CA GLU A 219 -11.22 11.10 -18.38
C GLU A 219 -11.55 10.03 -17.34
N SER A 220 -11.26 10.30 -16.07
CA SER A 220 -11.72 9.44 -14.97
C SER A 220 -13.20 9.69 -14.72
N CYS A 221 -14.07 8.71 -14.99
CA CYS A 221 -15.52 8.84 -14.85
C CYS A 221 -15.97 8.90 -13.40
N ASP A 222 -15.38 8.06 -12.57
CA ASP A 222 -15.80 7.85 -11.20
C ASP A 222 -14.84 8.55 -10.24
N ARG A 223 -15.23 9.69 -9.70
CA ARG A 223 -14.42 10.44 -8.74
C ARG A 223 -14.19 9.69 -7.44
N HIS A 224 -15.11 8.83 -7.03
CA HIS A 224 -15.01 8.11 -5.78
C HIS A 224 -13.87 7.08 -5.75
N TYR A 225 -13.36 6.62 -6.90
CA TYR A 225 -12.14 5.79 -6.96
C TYR A 225 -10.87 6.52 -6.51
N TRP A 226 -10.88 7.84 -6.52
CA TRP A 226 -9.77 8.69 -6.07
C TRP A 226 -9.87 9.05 -4.59
N ASP A 227 -11.00 8.76 -3.95
CA ASP A 227 -11.16 8.95 -2.52
C ASP A 227 -10.44 7.82 -1.76
N ALA A 228 -9.67 8.18 -0.76
CA ALA A 228 -8.98 7.21 0.09
C ALA A 228 -9.98 6.48 0.98
N ILE A 229 -9.91 5.16 1.00
CA ILE A 229 -10.68 4.32 1.91
C ILE A 229 -9.76 3.43 2.73
N ARG A 230 -10.25 2.99 3.87
CA ARG A 230 -9.58 1.99 4.69
C ARG A 230 -10.12 0.60 4.37
N PHE A 231 -9.21 -0.33 4.14
CA PHE A 231 -9.53 -1.72 3.91
C PHE A 231 -8.49 -2.63 4.56
N ARG A 232 -8.82 -3.90 4.68
CA ARG A 232 -7.88 -4.94 5.13
C ARG A 232 -7.94 -6.12 4.19
N TYR A 233 -6.87 -6.89 4.18
CA TYR A 233 -6.87 -8.19 3.53
C TYR A 233 -7.15 -9.28 4.54
N CYS A 234 -7.94 -10.26 4.12
CA CYS A 234 -8.21 -11.44 4.91
C CYS A 234 -7.81 -12.69 4.12
N ALA A 235 -7.21 -13.64 4.83
CA ALA A 235 -6.83 -14.91 4.24
C ALA A 235 -8.06 -15.82 4.04
N PRO A 236 -8.12 -16.58 2.94
CA PRO A 236 -9.17 -17.58 2.75
C PRO A 236 -9.01 -18.74 3.74
N PRO A 237 -10.05 -19.58 3.92
CA PRO A 237 -9.95 -20.75 4.76
C PRO A 237 -8.81 -21.68 4.33
N GLY A 238 -8.07 -22.19 5.29
CA GLY A 238 -6.88 -23.01 5.05
C GLY A 238 -5.58 -22.21 4.89
N TYR A 239 -5.66 -20.89 5.02
CA TYR A 239 -4.52 -19.98 4.98
C TYR A 239 -4.54 -19.07 6.21
N ALA A 240 -3.38 -18.54 6.54
CA ALA A 240 -3.24 -17.64 7.67
C ALA A 240 -2.22 -16.55 7.36
N LEU A 241 -2.31 -15.46 8.09
CA LEU A 241 -1.35 -14.36 8.03
C LEU A 241 -0.49 -14.38 9.30
N LEU A 242 0.81 -14.48 9.12
CA LEU A 242 1.80 -14.35 10.17
C LEU A 242 2.30 -12.92 10.22
N ARG A 243 2.47 -12.37 11.41
CA ARG A 243 3.02 -11.03 11.62
C ARG A 243 4.21 -11.10 12.56
N CYS A 244 5.30 -10.46 12.16
CA CYS A 244 6.45 -10.26 13.05
C CYS A 244 6.15 -9.11 14.01
N ASN A 245 5.92 -9.43 15.29
CA ASN A 245 5.63 -8.46 16.35
C ASN A 245 6.89 -8.09 17.13
N ASP A 246 8.01 -7.96 16.45
CA ASP A 246 9.27 -7.51 17.03
C ASP A 246 9.42 -5.99 16.87
N SER A 247 9.73 -5.30 17.96
CA SER A 247 10.00 -3.86 17.92
C SER A 247 11.24 -3.48 17.11
N ASN A 248 12.17 -4.42 16.92
CA ASN A 248 13.39 -4.23 16.15
C ASN A 248 13.26 -4.61 14.67
N TYR A 249 12.06 -4.93 14.20
CA TYR A 249 11.84 -5.27 12.82
C TYR A 249 12.12 -4.07 11.89
N SER A 250 13.02 -4.25 10.94
CA SER A 250 13.50 -3.20 10.01
C SER A 250 13.16 -3.47 8.54
N GLY A 251 12.12 -4.25 8.28
CA GLY A 251 11.72 -4.67 6.93
C GLY A 251 12.37 -5.97 6.44
N PHE A 252 13.40 -6.43 7.11
CA PHE A 252 14.04 -7.71 6.84
C PHE A 252 14.42 -8.38 8.17
N ALA A 253 13.82 -9.52 8.43
CA ALA A 253 14.11 -10.33 9.60
C ALA A 253 14.21 -11.81 9.20
N PRO A 254 15.41 -12.35 9.04
CA PRO A 254 15.59 -13.78 8.71
C PRO A 254 15.17 -14.70 9.86
N LYS A 255 15.10 -14.18 11.08
CA LYS A 255 14.71 -14.91 12.28
C LYS A 255 13.87 -14.03 13.21
N CYS A 256 12.59 -13.89 12.91
CA CYS A 256 11.66 -13.25 13.84
C CYS A 256 11.14 -14.28 14.85
N SER A 257 11.40 -14.06 16.13
CA SER A 257 10.99 -14.97 17.22
C SER A 257 9.64 -14.60 17.84
N LYS A 258 9.14 -13.39 17.60
CA LYS A 258 7.86 -12.90 18.11
C LYS A 258 6.84 -12.89 16.97
N VAL A 259 6.27 -14.05 16.70
CA VAL A 259 5.31 -14.22 15.60
C VAL A 259 3.89 -14.25 16.14
N VAL A 260 3.00 -13.56 15.47
CA VAL A 260 1.57 -13.51 15.77
C VAL A 260 0.81 -14.01 14.55
N VAL A 261 -0.21 -14.82 14.77
CA VAL A 261 -1.07 -15.39 13.73
C VAL A 261 -2.41 -14.71 13.75
N SER A 262 -2.91 -14.36 12.58
CA SER A 262 -4.24 -13.78 12.41
C SER A 262 -4.89 -14.24 11.10
N SER A 263 -6.18 -14.02 10.97
CA SER A 263 -6.91 -14.28 9.73
C SER A 263 -6.94 -13.07 8.79
N CYS A 264 -6.80 -11.87 9.32
CA CYS A 264 -6.85 -10.62 8.57
C CYS A 264 -5.68 -9.71 8.95
N THR A 265 -5.32 -8.82 8.03
CA THR A 265 -4.33 -7.77 8.28
C THR A 265 -4.94 -6.62 9.07
N ARG A 266 -4.10 -5.66 9.47
CA ARG A 266 -4.58 -4.36 9.96
C ARG A 266 -5.27 -3.57 8.87
N MET A 267 -6.09 -2.60 9.25
CA MET A 267 -6.66 -1.66 8.29
C MET A 267 -5.57 -0.79 7.68
N MET A 268 -5.66 -0.57 6.38
CA MET A 268 -4.74 0.24 5.60
C MET A 268 -5.53 1.24 4.77
N GLU A 269 -5.05 2.47 4.63
CA GLU A 269 -5.66 3.48 3.77
C GLU A 269 -5.09 3.44 2.36
N THR A 270 -5.96 3.51 1.34
CA THR A 270 -5.56 3.58 -0.07
C THR A 270 -5.12 4.99 -0.43
N GLN A 271 -3.99 5.40 0.04
CA GLN A 271 -3.46 6.71 -0.26
C GLN A 271 -2.32 6.64 -1.26
N THR A 272 -2.29 7.60 -2.17
CA THR A 272 -1.21 7.81 -3.12
C THR A 272 -0.64 9.21 -2.97
N SER A 273 0.63 9.30 -2.64
CA SER A 273 1.38 10.54 -2.54
C SER A 273 2.87 10.26 -2.68
N THR A 274 3.65 11.29 -2.98
CA THR A 274 5.11 11.20 -2.97
C THR A 274 5.66 11.88 -1.73
N TRP A 275 6.86 11.57 -1.34
CA TRP A 275 7.61 12.09 -0.22
C TRP A 275 7.10 11.63 1.14
N PHE A 276 5.80 11.80 1.41
CA PHE A 276 5.19 11.50 2.70
C PHE A 276 4.10 10.44 2.58
N GLY A 277 3.94 9.66 3.64
CA GLY A 277 2.74 8.86 3.87
C GLY A 277 1.83 9.54 4.87
N PHE A 278 0.53 9.53 4.62
CA PHE A 278 -0.48 10.17 5.44
C PHE A 278 -1.41 9.16 6.08
N ASN A 279 -1.89 9.46 7.29
CA ASN A 279 -2.89 8.66 8.00
C ASN A 279 -2.55 7.16 8.12
N GLY A 280 -1.27 6.83 8.20
CA GLY A 280 -0.82 5.46 8.34
C GLY A 280 -1.18 4.87 9.70
N THR A 281 -1.48 3.58 9.73
CA THR A 281 -1.82 2.85 10.96
C THR A 281 -0.61 2.28 11.68
N ARG A 282 0.54 2.23 11.01
CA ARG A 282 1.81 1.72 11.54
C ARG A 282 2.58 2.70 12.41
N ALA A 283 2.17 3.98 12.47
CA ALA A 283 2.83 4.98 13.29
C ALA A 283 2.70 4.65 14.78
N GLU A 284 3.84 4.65 15.46
CA GLU A 284 3.99 4.38 16.89
C GLU A 284 4.66 5.58 17.58
N ASN A 285 4.80 5.52 18.91
CA ASN A 285 5.52 6.54 19.68
C ASN A 285 7.05 6.41 19.58
N ARG A 286 7.53 5.96 18.44
CA ARG A 286 8.95 5.83 18.12
C ARG A 286 9.19 6.01 16.63
N THR A 287 10.40 6.39 16.25
CA THR A 287 10.85 6.44 14.85
C THR A 287 11.58 5.15 14.51
N TYR A 288 11.23 4.52 13.38
CA TYR A 288 11.91 3.32 12.89
C TYR A 288 12.03 3.36 11.36
N ILE A 289 12.97 2.63 10.82
CA ILE A 289 13.32 2.64 9.41
C ILE A 289 13.19 1.23 8.85
N TYR A 290 12.42 1.09 7.76
CA TYR A 290 12.43 -0.10 6.91
C TYR A 290 13.41 0.13 5.78
N TRP A 291 14.41 -0.73 5.68
CA TRP A 291 15.46 -0.62 4.69
C TRP A 291 15.45 -1.80 3.73
N HIS A 292 15.47 -1.51 2.41
CA HIS A 292 15.55 -2.55 1.38
C HIS A 292 16.90 -3.29 1.46
N GLY A 293 16.86 -4.63 1.38
CA GLY A 293 18.04 -5.48 1.58
C GLY A 293 19.20 -5.23 0.64
N ASN A 294 18.96 -4.83 -0.60
CA ASN A 294 19.96 -4.69 -1.68
C ASN A 294 20.08 -3.28 -2.26
N SER A 295 19.39 -2.31 -1.69
CA SER A 295 19.41 -0.93 -2.22
C SER A 295 19.39 0.10 -1.09
N ASN A 296 19.52 1.37 -1.46
CA ASN A 296 19.45 2.48 -0.51
C ASN A 296 18.02 2.99 -0.28
N ARG A 297 17.02 2.31 -0.84
CA ARG A 297 15.62 2.67 -0.64
C ARG A 297 15.17 2.36 0.78
N THR A 298 14.57 3.35 1.39
CA THR A 298 14.05 3.25 2.76
C THR A 298 12.66 3.84 2.86
N ILE A 299 11.91 3.39 3.84
CA ILE A 299 10.73 4.07 4.31
C ILE A 299 10.84 4.25 5.82
N ILE A 300 10.64 5.47 6.27
CA ILE A 300 10.84 5.89 7.65
C ILE A 300 9.49 6.17 8.27
N SER A 301 9.15 5.45 9.34
CA SER A 301 7.97 5.76 10.13
C SER A 301 8.30 6.82 11.17
N LEU A 302 7.54 7.91 11.15
CA LEU A 302 7.74 9.03 12.06
C LEU A 302 7.06 8.80 13.41
N ASN A 303 7.62 9.40 14.44
CA ASN A 303 7.06 9.34 15.78
C ASN A 303 5.73 10.11 15.84
N LYS A 304 4.68 9.42 16.26
CA LYS A 304 3.33 9.97 16.40
C LYS A 304 3.23 11.07 17.46
N TYR A 305 4.14 11.08 18.42
CA TYR A 305 4.16 12.08 19.52
C TYR A 305 4.28 13.52 19.02
N TYR A 306 4.97 13.76 17.92
CA TYR A 306 5.20 15.11 17.39
C TYR A 306 3.99 15.74 16.68
N ASN A 307 2.90 15.02 16.51
CA ASN A 307 1.67 15.50 15.86
C ASN A 307 1.93 16.23 14.52
N LEU A 308 2.67 15.59 13.64
CA LEU A 308 2.99 16.13 12.33
C LEU A 308 1.74 16.17 11.46
N THR A 309 1.40 17.33 10.96
CA THR A 309 0.23 17.53 10.11
C THR A 309 0.59 18.25 8.81
N MET A 310 -0.12 17.94 7.75
CA MET A 310 -0.12 18.70 6.51
C MET A 310 -1.54 19.05 6.15
N LYS A 311 -1.79 20.32 5.94
CA LYS A 311 -3.09 20.85 5.55
C LYS A 311 -2.94 21.57 4.23
N CYS A 312 -3.77 21.22 3.27
CA CYS A 312 -3.75 21.80 1.94
C CYS A 312 -5.04 22.50 1.63
N ARG A 313 -4.98 23.57 0.85
CA ARG A 313 -6.12 24.35 0.45
C ARG A 313 -6.01 24.77 -1.02
N ARG A 314 -7.09 24.58 -1.76
CA ARG A 314 -7.30 25.19 -3.06
C ARG A 314 -8.42 26.22 -2.93
N PRO A 315 -8.09 27.51 -2.85
CA PRO A 315 -9.09 28.54 -2.70
C PRO A 315 -9.82 28.83 -4.00
N GLY A 316 -11.06 29.30 -3.92
CA GLY A 316 -11.85 29.81 -5.03
C GLY A 316 -13.20 29.10 -5.22
N ASN A 317 -14.14 29.82 -5.80
CA ASN A 317 -15.42 29.28 -6.25
C ASN A 317 -15.27 28.74 -7.67
N LYS A 318 -14.88 27.45 -7.78
CA LYS A 318 -14.90 26.77 -9.07
C LYS A 318 -16.31 26.29 -9.42
N THR A 319 -16.76 26.59 -10.61
CA THR A 319 -17.96 25.98 -11.19
C THR A 319 -17.55 24.98 -12.26
N VAL A 320 -18.21 23.85 -12.31
CA VAL A 320 -17.99 22.80 -13.29
C VAL A 320 -19.27 22.61 -14.09
N LEU A 321 -19.16 22.70 -15.41
CA LEU A 321 -20.30 22.52 -16.31
C LEU A 321 -20.11 21.25 -17.13
N PRO A 322 -21.10 20.36 -17.21
CA PRO A 322 -21.07 19.24 -18.13
C PRO A 322 -21.26 19.73 -19.56
N VAL A 323 -20.32 19.41 -20.44
CA VAL A 323 -20.39 19.73 -21.88
C VAL A 323 -20.53 18.44 -22.66
N THR A 324 -21.54 18.31 -23.47
CA THR A 324 -21.75 17.18 -24.35
C THR A 324 -20.90 17.33 -25.62
N ILE A 325 -19.95 16.44 -25.80
CA ILE A 325 -19.09 16.40 -26.99
C ILE A 325 -19.58 15.36 -27.99
N MET A 326 -18.93 15.29 -29.17
CA MET A 326 -19.22 14.33 -30.23
C MET A 326 -19.63 12.94 -29.70
N SER A 327 -20.66 12.34 -30.26
CA SER A 327 -21.24 11.05 -29.88
C SER A 327 -21.99 10.95 -28.55
N GLY A 328 -22.39 12.07 -27.96
CA GLY A 328 -23.21 12.08 -26.74
C GLY A 328 -22.44 11.91 -25.44
N LEU A 329 -21.12 11.92 -25.50
CA LEU A 329 -20.26 11.84 -24.31
C LEU A 329 -20.18 13.17 -23.58
N VAL A 330 -20.11 13.13 -22.24
CA VAL A 330 -20.09 14.33 -21.38
C VAL A 330 -18.66 14.58 -20.91
N PHE A 331 -18.17 15.80 -21.18
CA PHE A 331 -16.91 16.32 -20.68
C PHE A 331 -17.18 17.36 -19.59
N HIS A 332 -16.44 17.29 -18.48
CA HIS A 332 -16.57 18.25 -17.38
C HIS A 332 -15.67 19.46 -17.66
N SER A 333 -16.29 20.57 -17.98
CA SER A 333 -15.63 21.81 -18.34
C SER A 333 -15.53 22.79 -17.17
N GLN A 334 -14.44 23.56 -17.13
CA GLN A 334 -14.25 24.65 -16.17
C GLN A 334 -14.42 25.98 -16.91
N PRO A 335 -15.54 26.72 -16.73
CA PRO A 335 -15.65 28.04 -17.30
C PRO A 335 -14.66 29.00 -16.63
N ILE A 336 -14.41 30.14 -17.30
CA ILE A 336 -13.47 31.16 -16.84
C ILE A 336 -13.88 31.68 -15.47
N ASN A 337 -13.01 31.50 -14.47
CA ASN A 337 -13.16 32.12 -13.16
C ASN A 337 -12.29 33.36 -13.03
N ASP A 338 -12.85 34.42 -12.43
CA ASP A 338 -12.10 35.62 -12.15
C ASP A 338 -11.10 35.41 -10.99
N ARG A 339 -9.84 35.74 -11.26
CA ARG A 339 -8.74 35.81 -10.26
C ARG A 339 -8.56 34.57 -9.39
N PRO A 340 -8.18 33.44 -9.94
CA PRO A 340 -7.88 32.25 -9.17
C PRO A 340 -6.66 32.47 -8.28
N LYS A 341 -6.78 32.12 -6.99
CA LYS A 341 -5.65 32.10 -6.04
C LYS A 341 -4.93 30.77 -6.11
N GLN A 342 -3.62 30.79 -5.84
CA GLN A 342 -2.78 29.61 -5.85
C GLN A 342 -3.16 28.63 -4.73
N ALA A 343 -3.17 27.35 -5.05
CA ALA A 343 -3.24 26.29 -4.06
C ALA A 343 -1.95 26.24 -3.22
N TRP A 344 -2.06 25.88 -1.96
CA TRP A 344 -0.95 25.84 -1.05
C TRP A 344 -1.18 24.85 0.07
N CYS A 345 -0.08 24.39 0.69
CA CYS A 345 -0.09 23.50 1.83
C CYS A 345 0.77 24.08 2.94
N TRP A 346 0.36 23.88 4.19
CA TRP A 346 1.17 24.23 5.36
C TRP A 346 1.34 23.04 6.30
N PHE A 347 2.46 23.06 6.98
CA PHE A 347 2.88 21.99 7.87
C PHE A 347 2.76 22.43 9.32
N GLY A 348 2.16 21.60 10.14
CA GLY A 348 2.03 21.77 11.57
C GLY A 348 2.76 20.68 12.35
N GLY A 349 3.00 20.94 13.63
CA GLY A 349 3.70 20.02 14.51
C GLY A 349 5.20 20.32 14.64
N ASN A 350 5.88 19.53 15.45
CA ASN A 350 7.28 19.74 15.78
C ASN A 350 8.21 19.00 14.79
N TRP A 351 8.27 19.51 13.56
CA TRP A 351 9.05 18.91 12.47
C TRP A 351 10.55 18.88 12.73
N SER A 352 11.09 19.94 13.33
CA SER A 352 12.54 20.00 13.58
C SER A 352 13.01 18.88 14.49
N GLU A 353 12.29 18.62 15.57
CA GLU A 353 12.60 17.52 16.49
C GLU A 353 12.33 16.16 15.85
N ALA A 354 11.26 16.03 15.06
CA ALA A 354 10.94 14.80 14.35
C ALA A 354 12.06 14.40 13.38
N ILE A 355 12.55 15.33 12.59
CA ILE A 355 13.66 15.08 11.65
C ILE A 355 14.97 14.83 12.39
N GLN A 356 15.22 15.51 13.49
CA GLN A 356 16.39 15.23 14.33
C GLN A 356 16.34 13.80 14.89
N GLU A 357 15.19 13.35 15.35
CA GLU A 357 15.00 11.96 15.80
C GLU A 357 15.20 10.95 14.66
N VAL A 358 14.77 11.26 13.43
CA VAL A 358 15.04 10.44 12.25
C VAL A 358 16.54 10.29 12.01
N LYS A 359 17.30 11.38 12.09
CA LYS A 359 18.76 11.37 11.93
C LYS A 359 19.45 10.54 13.02
N GLU A 360 19.02 10.67 14.25
CA GLU A 360 19.55 9.87 15.37
C GLU A 360 19.22 8.39 15.23
N THR A 361 18.03 8.06 14.76
CA THR A 361 17.63 6.68 14.50
C THR A 361 18.44 6.08 13.34
N LEU A 362 18.73 6.86 12.30
CA LEU A 362 19.55 6.44 11.18
C LEU A 362 20.97 6.11 11.63
N VAL A 363 21.57 6.94 12.46
CA VAL A 363 22.92 6.70 13.00
C VAL A 363 23.00 5.39 13.78
N LYS A 364 21.93 5.03 14.49
CA LYS A 364 21.84 3.79 15.27
C LYS A 364 21.49 2.55 14.43
N HIS A 365 21.11 2.72 13.18
CA HIS A 365 20.69 1.60 12.34
C HIS A 365 21.90 0.69 11.99
N PRO A 366 21.79 -0.63 12.15
CA PRO A 366 22.94 -1.55 11.95
C PRO A 366 23.52 -1.52 10.54
N ARG A 367 22.70 -1.18 9.55
CA ARG A 367 23.12 -1.14 8.15
C ARG A 367 23.81 0.16 7.75
N TYR A 368 23.65 1.20 8.54
CA TYR A 368 24.24 2.50 8.27
C TYR A 368 25.71 2.55 8.71
N THR A 369 26.61 2.84 7.80
CA THR A 369 28.06 2.93 8.03
C THR A 369 28.63 4.33 7.76
N GLY A 370 27.77 5.33 7.57
CA GLY A 370 28.16 6.71 7.31
C GLY A 370 28.56 7.48 8.58
N THR A 371 28.49 8.79 8.48
CA THR A 371 28.89 9.69 9.59
C THR A 371 28.01 9.52 10.83
N ASN A 372 28.62 9.60 12.01
CA ASN A 372 27.90 9.63 13.29
C ASN A 372 27.46 11.05 13.70
N ASP A 373 27.89 12.06 12.98
CA ASP A 373 27.52 13.46 13.25
C ASP A 373 26.19 13.79 12.53
N THR A 374 25.12 13.93 13.28
CA THR A 374 23.79 14.27 12.75
C THR A 374 23.75 15.61 12.01
N ARG A 375 24.71 16.51 12.28
CA ARG A 375 24.83 17.80 11.59
C ARG A 375 25.29 17.66 10.14
N LYS A 376 25.92 16.57 9.78
CA LYS A 376 26.37 16.25 8.43
C LYS A 376 25.34 15.43 7.63
N ILE A 377 24.22 15.09 8.22
CA ILE A 377 23.12 14.42 7.58
C ILE A 377 22.13 15.48 7.10
N ASN A 378 21.85 15.49 5.80
CA ASN A 378 21.02 16.49 5.15
C ASN A 378 19.78 15.86 4.55
N LEU A 379 18.63 16.49 4.76
CA LEU A 379 17.39 16.17 4.06
C LEU A 379 17.35 16.97 2.74
N THR A 380 17.26 16.28 1.61
CA THR A 380 17.36 16.90 0.28
C THR A 380 16.19 16.48 -0.62
N ALA A 381 15.88 17.35 -1.58
CA ALA A 381 14.98 17.00 -2.66
C ALA A 381 15.70 16.19 -3.75
N PRO A 382 15.01 15.34 -4.53
CA PRO A 382 15.62 14.63 -5.65
C PRO A 382 16.12 15.63 -6.71
N ALA A 383 17.26 15.34 -7.29
CA ALA A 383 17.91 16.19 -8.29
C ALA A 383 17.41 15.82 -9.70
N GLY A 384 16.73 16.75 -10.37
CA GLY A 384 16.30 16.60 -11.76
C GLY A 384 15.14 15.59 -11.93
N GLY A 385 14.66 15.46 -13.17
CA GLY A 385 13.61 14.52 -13.54
C GLY A 385 12.26 15.15 -13.83
N ASP A 386 11.25 14.31 -13.98
CA ASP A 386 9.88 14.75 -14.23
C ASP A 386 9.28 15.46 -13.01
N PRO A 387 8.26 16.33 -13.18
CA PRO A 387 7.59 16.99 -12.07
C PRO A 387 7.05 16.04 -11.01
N GLU A 388 6.68 14.83 -11.40
CA GLU A 388 6.22 13.76 -10.51
C GLU A 388 7.29 13.30 -9.52
N VAL A 389 8.57 13.43 -9.86
CA VAL A 389 9.72 13.07 -9.01
C VAL A 389 10.23 14.27 -8.22
N THR A 390 10.37 15.42 -8.87
CA THR A 390 11.02 16.61 -8.31
C THR A 390 10.14 17.31 -7.27
N PHE A 391 8.83 17.36 -7.50
CA PHE A 391 7.87 17.98 -6.59
C PHE A 391 7.17 16.92 -5.74
N MET A 392 6.81 17.29 -4.51
CA MET A 392 5.86 16.50 -3.76
C MET A 392 4.50 16.62 -4.42
N TRP A 393 3.89 15.50 -4.78
CA TRP A 393 2.50 15.50 -5.19
C TRP A 393 1.63 14.73 -4.18
N THR A 394 0.43 15.22 -4.01
CA THR A 394 -0.56 14.64 -3.11
C THR A 394 -1.94 14.71 -3.73
N ASN A 395 -2.80 13.79 -3.36
CA ASN A 395 -4.19 13.75 -3.77
C ASN A 395 -5.06 14.43 -2.73
N CYS A 396 -5.71 15.53 -3.10
CA CYS A 396 -6.69 16.22 -2.29
C CYS A 396 -8.08 16.07 -2.92
N ARG A 397 -8.91 15.16 -2.41
CA ARG A 397 -10.28 14.89 -2.87
C ARG A 397 -10.40 14.71 -4.38
N GLY A 398 -9.47 14.02 -5.02
CA GLY A 398 -9.45 13.78 -6.45
C GLY A 398 -8.74 14.85 -7.28
N GLU A 399 -8.20 15.90 -6.68
CA GLU A 399 -7.32 16.87 -7.35
C GLU A 399 -5.87 16.65 -6.90
N PHE A 400 -4.94 16.60 -7.86
CA PHE A 400 -3.51 16.40 -7.58
C PHE A 400 -2.80 17.73 -7.46
N LEU A 401 -2.15 17.90 -6.31
CA LEU A 401 -1.35 19.07 -5.98
C LEU A 401 0.14 18.74 -6.14
N TYR A 402 0.85 19.57 -6.88
CA TYR A 402 2.32 19.48 -7.05
C TYR A 402 2.95 20.64 -6.33
N CYS A 403 3.62 20.36 -5.22
CA CYS A 403 4.14 21.36 -4.31
C CYS A 403 5.65 21.51 -4.41
N LYS A 404 6.13 22.77 -4.49
CA LYS A 404 7.55 23.09 -4.40
C LYS A 404 7.98 23.10 -2.95
N MET A 405 8.87 22.21 -2.56
CA MET A 405 9.20 21.95 -1.16
C MET A 405 10.40 22.74 -0.64
N ASN A 406 10.97 23.67 -1.40
CA ASN A 406 12.18 24.39 -1.01
C ASN A 406 12.01 25.14 0.33
N TRP A 407 10.88 25.80 0.55
CA TRP A 407 10.63 26.52 1.79
C TRP A 407 10.49 25.59 2.99
N PHE A 408 9.86 24.43 2.79
CA PHE A 408 9.74 23.41 3.83
C PHE A 408 11.12 22.85 4.23
N LEU A 409 11.93 22.48 3.26
CA LEU A 409 13.28 21.95 3.52
C LEU A 409 14.16 22.99 4.24
N ASN A 410 14.11 24.24 3.84
CA ASN A 410 14.84 25.32 4.51
C ASN A 410 14.35 25.52 5.94
N TRP A 411 13.05 25.43 6.17
CA TRP A 411 12.47 25.55 7.51
C TRP A 411 12.88 24.40 8.45
N VAL A 412 12.80 23.18 7.95
CA VAL A 412 13.11 21.98 8.74
C VAL A 412 14.61 21.84 9.01
N GLU A 413 15.44 22.08 8.01
CA GLU A 413 16.90 21.94 8.09
C GLU A 413 17.62 23.18 8.62
N ASP A 414 16.87 24.22 8.90
CA ASP A 414 17.43 25.46 9.43
C ASP A 414 18.51 26.09 8.52
N ARG A 415 18.24 26.15 7.23
CA ARG A 415 19.14 26.67 6.19
C ARG A 415 18.75 28.07 5.73
N ASP A 416 19.74 28.84 5.26
CA ASP A 416 19.48 30.10 4.58
C ASP A 416 18.98 29.92 3.13
N GLN A 417 18.57 31.02 2.50
CA GLN A 417 18.06 30.98 1.12
C GLN A 417 19.11 30.50 0.10
N ASN A 418 20.39 30.54 0.44
CA ASN A 418 21.51 30.10 -0.37
C ASN A 418 21.93 28.64 -0.07
N GLY A 419 21.19 27.94 0.79
CA GLY A 419 21.49 26.56 1.16
C GLY A 419 22.62 26.41 2.19
N SER A 420 23.17 27.50 2.70
CA SER A 420 24.17 27.49 3.76
C SER A 420 23.49 27.36 5.13
N ARG A 421 24.10 26.59 6.02
CA ARG A 421 23.56 26.40 7.37
C ARG A 421 23.70 27.69 8.18
N TRP A 422 22.64 28.11 8.84
CA TRP A 422 22.63 29.31 9.66
C TRP A 422 23.72 29.27 10.75
N LYS A 423 24.62 30.23 10.69
CA LYS A 423 25.43 30.60 11.85
C LYS A 423 24.59 31.57 12.66
N GLN A 424 24.24 31.17 13.87
CA GLN A 424 23.51 31.92 14.93
C GLN A 424 23.38 33.43 14.69
N GLN A 425 22.39 33.90 14.01
CA GLN A 425 22.04 35.32 13.94
C GLN A 425 20.53 35.49 14.05
N LYS A 426 20.07 36.19 15.06
CA LYS A 426 18.66 36.42 15.42
C LYS A 426 17.76 37.03 14.33
N SER A 427 18.33 37.50 13.23
CA SER A 427 17.58 38.09 12.12
C SER A 427 16.95 37.06 11.15
N SER A 428 17.22 35.77 11.32
CA SER A 428 16.86 34.72 10.38
C SER A 428 15.47 34.09 10.59
N GLU A 429 14.92 34.19 11.79
CA GLU A 429 13.59 33.63 12.08
C GLU A 429 12.46 34.26 11.25
N GLN A 430 12.65 35.51 10.81
CA GLN A 430 11.64 36.26 10.04
C GLN A 430 11.51 35.79 8.57
N ARG A 431 12.38 34.90 8.08
CA ARG A 431 12.39 34.46 6.66
C ARG A 431 11.98 33.02 6.44
N LYS A 432 11.70 32.27 7.49
CA LYS A 432 11.29 30.87 7.41
C LYS A 432 9.78 30.76 7.18
N ARG A 433 9.41 29.82 6.33
CA ARG A 433 8.02 29.55 5.98
C ARG A 433 7.74 28.07 6.20
N ASN A 434 6.69 27.74 6.95
CA ASN A 434 6.20 26.38 7.12
C ASN A 434 5.11 26.01 6.13
N TYR A 435 4.92 26.79 5.09
CA TYR A 435 3.98 26.54 4.02
C TYR A 435 4.69 26.53 2.66
N VAL A 436 4.08 25.86 1.70
CA VAL A 436 4.64 25.67 0.37
C VAL A 436 3.60 26.02 -0.70
N PRO A 437 4.00 26.63 -1.83
CA PRO A 437 3.10 26.85 -2.94
C PRO A 437 2.89 25.56 -3.71
N CYS A 438 1.65 25.31 -4.15
CA CYS A 438 1.30 24.14 -4.92
C CYS A 438 0.66 24.55 -6.25
N HIS A 439 0.88 23.72 -7.26
CA HIS A 439 0.21 23.80 -8.56
C HIS A 439 -0.69 22.59 -8.74
N ILE A 440 -1.79 22.80 -9.44
CA ILE A 440 -2.72 21.72 -9.77
C ILE A 440 -2.47 21.29 -11.21
N ARG A 441 -2.42 19.97 -11.43
CA ARG A 441 -2.44 19.35 -12.76
C ARG A 441 -3.67 18.46 -12.88
N GLN A 442 -4.33 18.57 -14.01
CA GLN A 442 -5.48 17.72 -14.35
C GLN A 442 -5.09 16.54 -15.23
N ILE A 443 -4.08 16.72 -16.09
CA ILE A 443 -3.51 15.62 -16.90
C ILE A 443 -2.32 15.07 -16.15
N ILE A 444 -2.48 13.89 -15.58
CA ILE A 444 -1.46 13.22 -14.76
C ILE A 444 -1.00 11.93 -15.42
N ASN A 445 0.24 11.58 -15.17
CA ASN A 445 0.77 10.26 -15.46
C ASN A 445 0.69 9.40 -14.20
N THR A 446 0.08 8.22 -14.30
CA THR A 446 -0.07 7.32 -13.16
C THR A 446 1.28 6.73 -12.74
N TRP A 447 1.40 6.41 -11.46
CA TRP A 447 2.66 5.98 -10.83
C TRP A 447 3.07 4.53 -11.09
N HIS A 448 2.24 3.73 -11.72
CA HIS A 448 2.54 2.32 -11.98
C HIS A 448 3.59 2.14 -13.09
N LYS A 449 4.19 0.94 -13.19
CA LYS A 449 5.23 0.57 -14.17
C LYS A 449 4.88 0.92 -15.62
N VAL A 450 3.60 0.81 -15.97
CA VAL A 450 3.05 1.27 -17.25
C VAL A 450 2.15 2.44 -16.96
N GLY A 451 2.70 3.63 -16.91
CA GLY A 451 1.95 4.85 -16.66
C GLY A 451 0.94 5.14 -17.77
N LYS A 452 -0.24 5.61 -17.39
CA LYS A 452 -1.27 6.11 -18.31
C LYS A 452 -1.53 7.58 -18.04
N ASN A 453 -1.76 8.37 -19.09
CA ASN A 453 -2.21 9.74 -18.95
C ASN A 453 -3.71 9.78 -18.71
N VAL A 454 -4.09 10.36 -17.58
CA VAL A 454 -5.49 10.46 -17.15
C VAL A 454 -5.82 11.92 -16.94
N TYR A 455 -6.97 12.38 -17.47
CA TYR A 455 -7.55 13.67 -17.16
C TYR A 455 -8.47 13.52 -15.96
N LEU A 456 -8.18 14.25 -14.89
CA LEU A 456 -9.01 14.27 -13.69
C LEU A 456 -10.11 15.33 -13.83
N PRO A 457 -11.39 14.97 -13.68
CA PRO A 457 -12.47 15.94 -13.73
C PRO A 457 -12.33 16.94 -12.57
N PRO A 458 -12.54 18.23 -12.80
CA PRO A 458 -12.44 19.25 -11.78
C PRO A 458 -13.56 19.11 -10.73
N ARG A 459 -13.27 19.51 -9.50
CA ARG A 459 -14.27 19.61 -8.42
C ARG A 459 -14.70 21.05 -8.18
N GLU A 460 -15.96 21.24 -7.81
CA GLU A 460 -16.52 22.53 -7.49
C GLU A 460 -16.14 23.01 -6.10
N GLY A 461 -16.12 24.35 -5.95
CA GLY A 461 -15.94 25.00 -4.67
C GLY A 461 -14.51 25.05 -4.15
N ASP A 462 -14.39 25.43 -2.90
CA ASP A 462 -13.13 25.51 -2.16
C ASP A 462 -12.77 24.14 -1.57
N LEU A 463 -11.58 23.64 -1.85
CA LEU A 463 -11.11 22.36 -1.36
C LEU A 463 -10.15 22.54 -0.19
N THR A 464 -10.38 21.78 0.85
CA THR A 464 -9.53 21.74 2.04
C THR A 464 -9.24 20.28 2.40
N CYS A 465 -7.97 19.95 2.60
CA CYS A 465 -7.53 18.64 3.03
C CYS A 465 -6.70 18.73 4.28
N ASN A 466 -7.04 17.92 5.28
CA ASN A 466 -6.29 17.78 6.52
C ASN A 466 -5.76 16.36 6.61
N SER A 467 -4.46 16.21 6.77
CA SER A 467 -3.80 14.91 6.84
C SER A 467 -2.74 14.88 7.93
N THR A 468 -2.55 13.74 8.56
CA THR A 468 -1.47 13.50 9.52
C THR A 468 -0.32 12.81 8.81
N VAL A 469 0.86 13.39 8.87
CA VAL A 469 2.07 12.79 8.27
C VAL A 469 2.60 11.71 9.19
N THR A 470 2.71 10.49 8.67
CA THR A 470 3.13 9.31 9.46
C THR A 470 4.40 8.65 8.97
N SER A 471 4.81 8.92 7.74
CA SER A 471 6.01 8.31 7.17
C SER A 471 6.70 9.20 6.15
N LEU A 472 7.97 8.90 5.89
CA LEU A 472 8.80 9.50 4.85
C LEU A 472 9.26 8.42 3.89
N ILE A 473 9.20 8.70 2.59
CA ILE A 473 9.80 7.85 1.56
C ILE A 473 11.13 8.49 1.16
N ALA A 474 12.22 7.82 1.39
CA ALA A 474 13.54 8.38 1.16
C ALA A 474 14.57 7.36 0.66
N GLU A 475 15.57 7.85 -0.03
CA GLU A 475 16.79 7.12 -0.35
C GLU A 475 17.94 7.70 0.46
N ILE A 476 18.74 6.86 1.07
CA ILE A 476 19.85 7.27 1.92
C ILE A 476 21.17 6.96 1.23
N ASP A 477 21.90 8.02 0.90
CA ASP A 477 23.22 7.94 0.28
C ASP A 477 24.28 8.58 1.17
N TRP A 478 25.44 7.93 1.26
CA TRP A 478 26.60 8.49 1.95
C TRP A 478 27.86 8.32 1.13
N ASN A 479 28.69 9.35 1.18
CA ASN A 479 29.95 9.44 0.44
C ASN A 479 31.17 9.23 1.35
N ASN A 480 32.33 8.98 0.76
CA ASN A 480 33.63 8.93 1.45
C ASN A 480 34.00 10.26 2.15
N ASN A 481 33.30 11.35 1.86
CA ASN A 481 33.49 12.67 2.46
C ASN A 481 32.76 12.87 3.79
N ASN A 482 32.27 11.81 4.41
CA ASN A 482 31.51 11.86 5.66
C ASN A 482 30.24 12.73 5.63
N GLU A 483 29.62 12.87 4.47
CA GLU A 483 28.31 13.48 4.32
C GLU A 483 27.25 12.44 3.95
N THR A 484 26.09 12.54 4.54
CA THR A 484 24.94 11.68 4.26
C THR A 484 23.77 12.52 3.78
N ASN A 485 23.16 12.10 2.68
CA ASN A 485 21.98 12.74 2.13
C ASN A 485 20.77 11.80 2.25
N ILE A 486 19.73 12.28 2.92
CA ILE A 486 18.39 11.66 2.90
C ILE A 486 17.62 12.32 1.77
N THR A 487 17.58 11.68 0.61
CA THR A 487 16.88 12.20 -0.57
C THR A 487 15.45 11.70 -0.61
N MET A 488 14.50 12.61 -0.67
CA MET A 488 13.08 12.22 -0.75
C MET A 488 12.80 11.52 -2.08
N SER A 489 11.93 10.51 -2.04
CA SER A 489 11.64 9.65 -3.18
C SER A 489 10.19 9.73 -3.61
N ALA A 490 9.93 9.47 -4.88
CA ALA A 490 8.60 9.39 -5.49
C ALA A 490 8.04 7.96 -5.57
N GLU A 491 8.66 6.99 -4.92
CA GLU A 491 8.25 5.59 -4.94
C GLU A 491 7.02 5.33 -4.05
N VAL A 492 5.84 5.55 -4.60
CA VAL A 492 4.55 5.41 -3.88
C VAL A 492 4.33 4.02 -3.31
N ALA A 493 4.79 2.99 -3.99
CA ALA A 493 4.66 1.59 -3.58
C ALA A 493 5.30 1.28 -2.21
N GLU A 494 6.30 2.04 -1.80
CA GLU A 494 6.98 1.87 -0.51
C GLU A 494 6.05 2.11 0.68
N LEU A 495 5.01 2.93 0.53
CA LEU A 495 4.01 3.16 1.58
C LEU A 495 3.27 1.87 1.97
N TYR A 496 2.92 1.07 0.97
CA TYR A 496 2.24 -0.21 1.20
C TYR A 496 3.17 -1.25 1.82
N ARG A 497 4.45 -1.18 1.52
CA ARG A 497 5.47 -2.03 2.15
C ARG A 497 5.65 -1.72 3.63
N LEU A 498 5.55 -0.47 4.03
CA LEU A 498 5.56 -0.11 5.45
C LEU A 498 4.31 -0.64 6.16
N GLU A 499 3.14 -0.43 5.59
CA GLU A 499 1.86 -0.78 6.24
C GLU A 499 1.64 -2.29 6.35
N LEU A 500 2.02 -3.07 5.34
CA LEU A 500 1.79 -4.52 5.28
C LEU A 500 3.07 -5.37 5.23
N GLY A 501 4.22 -4.76 5.33
CA GLY A 501 5.50 -5.46 5.17
C GLY A 501 5.86 -6.42 6.30
N ASP A 502 5.21 -6.33 7.43
CA ASP A 502 5.37 -7.25 8.56
C ASP A 502 4.45 -8.48 8.51
N TYR A 503 3.58 -8.57 7.51
CA TYR A 503 2.71 -9.72 7.28
C TYR A 503 3.31 -10.70 6.29
N LYS A 504 2.97 -11.96 6.45
CA LYS A 504 3.34 -13.05 5.55
C LYS A 504 2.17 -14.01 5.39
N LEU A 505 1.84 -14.34 4.15
CA LEU A 505 0.80 -15.33 3.87
C LEU A 505 1.40 -16.72 3.91
N VAL A 506 0.78 -17.61 4.65
CA VAL A 506 1.15 -19.02 4.74
C VAL A 506 -0.05 -19.91 4.46
N GLU A 507 0.23 -21.04 3.84
CA GLU A 507 -0.73 -22.13 3.66
C GLU A 507 -0.59 -23.11 4.80
N ILE A 508 -1.70 -23.41 5.47
CA ILE A 508 -1.71 -24.38 6.53
C ILE A 508 -1.66 -25.78 5.92
N THR A 509 -0.69 -26.57 6.34
CA THR A 509 -0.53 -27.98 5.95
C THR A 509 -0.94 -28.87 7.12
N PRO A 510 -2.22 -29.25 7.22
CA PRO A 510 -2.73 -29.93 8.40
C PRO A 510 -2.36 -31.41 8.50
N ILE A 511 -1.83 -31.98 7.42
CA ILE A 511 -1.45 -33.41 7.37
C ILE A 511 -0.02 -33.56 7.88
N GLY A 512 0.16 -34.34 8.90
CA GLY A 512 1.46 -34.67 9.46
C GLY A 512 1.66 -36.16 9.64
N LEU A 513 2.90 -36.60 9.55
CA LEU A 513 3.30 -37.98 9.72
C LEU A 513 4.21 -38.10 10.94
N ALA A 514 3.95 -39.05 11.79
CA ALA A 514 4.78 -39.30 12.97
C ALA A 514 4.89 -40.80 13.28
N PRO A 515 6.02 -41.27 13.85
CA PRO A 515 6.14 -42.64 14.30
C PRO A 515 5.36 -42.87 15.59
N THR A 516 4.61 -43.95 15.65
CA THR A 516 3.96 -44.43 16.87
C THR A 516 4.12 -45.93 16.99
N ASN A 517 3.99 -46.43 18.21
CA ASN A 517 4.05 -47.88 18.48
C ASN A 517 2.74 -48.62 18.18
N VAL A 518 1.71 -47.88 17.75
CA VAL A 518 0.37 -48.43 17.51
C VAL A 518 0.24 -48.82 16.04
N ARG A 519 0.00 -50.09 15.80
CA ARG A 519 -0.37 -50.59 14.47
C ARG A 519 -1.86 -50.47 14.25
N ARG A 520 -2.28 -50.26 12.99
CA ARG A 520 -3.68 -50.16 12.61
C ARG A 520 -4.41 -51.46 12.96
N TYR A 521 -5.41 -51.34 13.82
CA TYR A 521 -6.43 -52.38 14.02
C TYR A 521 -7.73 -51.91 13.38
N THR A 522 -8.47 -52.81 12.73
CA THR A 522 -9.81 -52.61 12.24
C THR A 522 -10.77 -52.55 13.43
N THR A 523 -10.89 -51.40 14.07
CA THR A 523 -11.91 -51.19 15.11
C THR A 523 -13.02 -50.31 14.56
N THR A 524 -14.18 -50.89 14.42
CA THR A 524 -15.47 -50.24 14.32
C THR A 524 -15.84 -49.65 15.66
N GLY A 525 -15.37 -48.49 15.99
CA GLY A 525 -15.74 -47.90 17.27
C GLY A 525 -15.18 -46.49 17.40
N ALA A 526 -15.96 -45.52 16.97
CA ALA A 526 -15.65 -44.12 17.26
C ALA A 526 -15.88 -43.85 18.75
N SER A 527 -14.80 -43.86 19.53
CA SER A 527 -14.83 -43.28 20.86
C SER A 527 -15.03 -41.77 20.73
N ARG A 528 -16.27 -41.32 20.94
CA ARG A 528 -16.60 -39.90 21.12
C ARG A 528 -16.03 -39.44 22.47
N ASN A 529 -14.81 -39.03 22.51
CA ASN A 529 -14.35 -38.25 23.65
C ASN A 529 -14.98 -36.85 23.56
N LYS A 530 -15.99 -36.64 24.38
CA LYS A 530 -16.55 -35.33 24.72
C LYS A 530 -15.46 -34.55 25.45
N ARG A 531 -14.65 -33.82 24.72
CA ARG A 531 -13.73 -32.87 25.35
C ARG A 531 -14.28 -31.46 25.20
N GLY A 532 -14.07 -30.66 26.23
CA GLY A 532 -14.57 -29.31 26.35
C GLY A 532 -14.23 -28.46 25.14
N VAL A 533 -15.15 -27.60 24.78
CA VAL A 533 -15.00 -26.64 23.70
C VAL A 533 -13.82 -25.74 24.04
N PHE A 534 -12.75 -25.84 23.26
CA PHE A 534 -11.66 -24.87 23.35
C PHE A 534 -12.11 -23.53 22.76
N VAL A 535 -12.05 -22.49 23.58
CA VAL A 535 -12.44 -21.11 23.25
C VAL A 535 -11.32 -20.39 22.45
N LEU A 536 -10.52 -21.09 21.67
CA LEU A 536 -9.36 -20.51 20.97
C LEU A 536 -9.70 -19.96 19.57
N GLY A 537 -10.93 -20.03 19.11
CA GLY A 537 -11.33 -19.52 17.80
C GLY A 537 -10.76 -20.28 16.60
N PHE A 538 -10.94 -19.71 15.41
CA PHE A 538 -10.62 -20.34 14.11
C PHE A 538 -9.14 -20.74 13.94
N LEU A 539 -8.21 -19.94 14.41
CA LEU A 539 -6.77 -20.19 14.29
C LEU A 539 -6.13 -20.71 15.59
N GLY A 540 -6.95 -21.09 16.57
CA GLY A 540 -6.46 -21.51 17.90
C GLY A 540 -5.50 -22.69 17.89
N PHE A 541 -5.63 -23.60 16.91
CA PHE A 541 -4.71 -24.72 16.75
C PHE A 541 -3.26 -24.28 16.43
N LEU A 542 -3.04 -23.12 15.83
CA LEU A 542 -1.71 -22.61 15.56
C LEU A 542 -0.96 -22.16 16.80
N ALA A 543 -1.68 -21.94 17.92
CA ALA A 543 -1.05 -21.64 19.21
C ALA A 543 -0.16 -22.78 19.72
N THR A 544 -0.39 -24.00 19.23
CA THR A 544 0.44 -25.18 19.55
C THR A 544 1.65 -25.35 18.64
N ALA A 545 1.84 -24.43 17.66
CA ALA A 545 2.99 -24.45 16.78
C ALA A 545 4.30 -24.36 17.58
N GLY A 546 5.26 -25.22 17.26
CA GLY A 546 6.53 -25.37 17.98
C GLY A 546 6.48 -26.36 19.16
N SER A 547 5.30 -26.89 19.55
CA SER A 547 5.19 -27.96 20.53
C SER A 547 5.37 -29.33 19.90
N ALA A 548 5.65 -30.36 20.73
CA ALA A 548 5.78 -31.73 20.25
C ALA A 548 4.45 -32.26 19.68
N MET A 549 4.50 -33.06 18.61
CA MET A 549 3.32 -33.62 17.94
C MET A 549 2.39 -34.41 18.88
N GLY A 550 2.94 -35.06 19.88
CA GLY A 550 2.16 -35.79 20.90
C GLY A 550 1.27 -34.90 21.74
N ALA A 551 1.70 -33.68 22.07
CA ALA A 551 0.89 -32.70 22.76
C ALA A 551 -0.19 -32.08 21.83
N ALA A 552 0.14 -31.89 20.54
CA ALA A 552 -0.79 -31.39 19.54
C ALA A 552 -1.94 -32.37 19.24
N SER A 553 -1.69 -33.69 19.33
CA SER A 553 -2.71 -34.72 19.05
C SER A 553 -3.95 -34.65 19.94
N LEU A 554 -3.83 -34.08 21.14
CA LEU A 554 -4.96 -33.92 22.07
C LEU A 554 -5.96 -32.83 21.65
N THR A 555 -5.54 -31.89 20.81
CA THR A 555 -6.34 -30.75 20.36
C THR A 555 -6.85 -30.90 18.92
N LEU A 556 -6.45 -31.93 18.20
CA LEU A 556 -6.72 -32.12 16.78
C LEU A 556 -8.19 -32.18 16.40
N SER A 557 -9.05 -32.77 17.26
CA SER A 557 -10.47 -32.93 16.96
C SER A 557 -11.23 -31.60 16.88
N ALA A 558 -10.89 -30.65 17.74
CA ALA A 558 -11.53 -29.34 17.74
C ALA A 558 -11.02 -28.48 16.56
N GLN A 559 -9.76 -28.65 16.19
CA GLN A 559 -9.08 -27.82 15.19
C GLN A 559 -9.52 -28.10 13.75
N SER A 560 -9.67 -29.36 13.36
CA SER A 560 -10.19 -29.71 12.04
C SER A 560 -11.64 -29.27 11.85
N ARG A 561 -12.46 -29.35 12.91
CA ARG A 561 -13.83 -28.85 12.91
C ARG A 561 -13.89 -27.32 12.79
N THR A 562 -12.99 -26.62 13.47
CA THR A 562 -12.87 -25.16 13.38
C THR A 562 -12.47 -24.72 11.97
N LEU A 563 -11.54 -25.42 11.34
CA LEU A 563 -11.15 -25.16 9.95
C LEU A 563 -12.33 -25.34 8.99
N LEU A 564 -13.07 -26.43 9.10
CA LEU A 564 -14.29 -26.71 8.32
C LEU A 564 -15.37 -25.67 8.56
N ALA A 565 -15.65 -25.33 9.81
CA ALA A 565 -16.64 -24.32 10.17
C ALA A 565 -16.24 -22.95 9.62
N GLY A 566 -14.95 -22.59 9.65
CA GLY A 566 -14.44 -21.37 9.05
C GLY A 566 -14.61 -21.33 7.54
N ILE A 567 -14.36 -22.41 6.82
CA ILE A 567 -14.58 -22.54 5.38
C ILE A 567 -16.06 -22.35 5.04
N VAL A 568 -16.96 -23.04 5.74
CA VAL A 568 -18.42 -22.96 5.51
C VAL A 568 -18.92 -21.56 5.81
N GLN A 569 -18.51 -20.96 6.92
CA GLN A 569 -18.94 -19.62 7.32
C GLN A 569 -18.50 -18.56 6.32
N GLN A 570 -17.26 -18.59 5.85
CA GLN A 570 -16.77 -17.64 4.84
C GLN A 570 -17.48 -17.84 3.50
N GLN A 571 -17.79 -19.06 3.10
CA GLN A 571 -18.55 -19.33 1.88
C GLN A 571 -19.97 -18.80 1.95
N GLN A 572 -20.65 -18.91 3.11
CA GLN A 572 -21.98 -18.32 3.30
C GLN A 572 -21.95 -16.79 3.22
N GLN A 573 -20.97 -16.15 3.85
CA GLN A 573 -20.79 -14.70 3.77
C GLN A 573 -20.52 -14.25 2.32
N LEU A 574 -19.68 -14.96 1.58
CA LEU A 574 -19.42 -14.70 0.17
C LEU A 574 -20.68 -14.88 -0.69
N LEU A 575 -21.48 -15.92 -0.44
CA LEU A 575 -22.73 -16.16 -1.14
C LEU A 575 -23.75 -15.05 -0.90
N ASP A 576 -23.87 -14.55 0.32
CA ASP A 576 -24.79 -13.45 0.64
C ASP A 576 -24.39 -12.16 -0.06
N VAL A 577 -23.09 -11.85 -0.10
CA VAL A 577 -22.57 -10.69 -0.82
C VAL A 577 -22.76 -10.86 -2.33
N VAL A 578 -22.49 -12.03 -2.88
CA VAL A 578 -22.67 -12.33 -4.31
C VAL A 578 -24.15 -12.22 -4.71
N LYS A 579 -25.09 -12.71 -3.90
CA LYS A 579 -26.52 -12.56 -4.17
C LYS A 579 -26.97 -11.11 -4.20
N ARG A 580 -26.37 -10.24 -3.38
CA ARG A 580 -26.70 -8.80 -3.34
C ARG A 580 -26.10 -8.02 -4.50
N GLN A 581 -24.99 -8.47 -5.09
CA GLN A 581 -24.19 -7.74 -6.08
C GLN A 581 -23.87 -8.58 -7.33
N GLN A 582 -24.67 -9.56 -7.63
CA GLN A 582 -24.40 -10.60 -8.64
C GLN A 582 -24.07 -10.05 -10.04
N GLU A 583 -24.67 -8.93 -10.47
CA GLU A 583 -24.40 -8.32 -11.77
C GLU A 583 -23.09 -7.51 -11.78
N LEU A 584 -22.74 -6.82 -10.69
CA LEU A 584 -21.53 -6.01 -10.57
C LEU A 584 -20.27 -6.86 -10.39
N LEU A 585 -20.37 -7.96 -9.65
CA LEU A 585 -19.23 -8.87 -9.40
C LEU A 585 -18.79 -9.64 -10.64
N ARG A 586 -19.66 -9.87 -11.61
CA ARG A 586 -19.32 -10.55 -12.88
C ARG A 586 -18.41 -9.71 -13.77
N LEU A 587 -18.45 -8.39 -13.65
CA LEU A 587 -17.76 -7.43 -14.52
C LEU A 587 -16.46 -6.90 -13.94
N THR A 588 -16.14 -7.18 -12.66
CA THR A 588 -14.98 -6.63 -11.99
C THR A 588 -13.86 -7.66 -11.80
N VAL A 589 -12.61 -7.20 -11.87
CA VAL A 589 -11.42 -8.00 -11.54
C VAL A 589 -11.48 -8.56 -10.11
N TRP A 590 -12.07 -7.80 -9.18
CA TRP A 590 -12.25 -8.19 -7.79
C TRP A 590 -13.24 -9.35 -7.62
N GLY A 591 -14.32 -9.35 -8.36
CA GLY A 591 -15.25 -10.48 -8.38
C GLY A 591 -14.59 -11.77 -8.84
N THR A 592 -13.75 -11.71 -9.87
CA THR A 592 -12.94 -12.84 -10.34
C THR A 592 -11.94 -13.32 -9.30
N LYS A 593 -11.24 -12.40 -8.62
CA LYS A 593 -10.32 -12.75 -7.54
C LYS A 593 -11.01 -13.40 -6.36
N ASN A 594 -12.16 -12.91 -5.93
CA ASN A 594 -12.95 -13.50 -4.85
C ASN A 594 -13.43 -14.91 -5.20
N LEU A 595 -13.89 -15.14 -6.43
CA LEU A 595 -14.24 -16.47 -6.92
C LEU A 595 -13.05 -17.40 -6.94
N GLN A 596 -11.90 -16.95 -7.44
CA GLN A 596 -10.66 -17.73 -7.46
C GLN A 596 -10.22 -18.13 -6.05
N THR A 597 -10.26 -17.22 -5.10
CA THR A 597 -9.92 -17.48 -3.69
C THR A 597 -10.84 -18.54 -3.10
N ARG A 598 -12.12 -18.44 -3.35
CA ARG A 598 -13.14 -19.37 -2.88
C ARG A 598 -12.97 -20.77 -3.47
N VAL A 599 -12.75 -20.85 -4.78
CA VAL A 599 -12.49 -22.13 -5.47
C VAL A 599 -11.20 -22.76 -4.98
N THR A 600 -10.16 -21.97 -4.78
CA THR A 600 -8.87 -22.44 -4.25
C THR A 600 -9.02 -23.07 -2.86
N ALA A 601 -9.81 -22.46 -1.98
CA ALA A 601 -10.08 -23.01 -0.64
C ALA A 601 -10.82 -24.36 -0.70
N ILE A 602 -11.79 -24.49 -1.59
CA ILE A 602 -12.53 -25.76 -1.80
C ILE A 602 -11.60 -26.83 -2.39
N GLU A 603 -10.81 -26.47 -3.39
CA GLU A 603 -9.87 -27.38 -4.03
C GLU A 603 -8.84 -27.90 -3.03
N LYS A 604 -8.32 -27.04 -2.19
CA LYS A 604 -7.38 -27.42 -1.13
C LYS A 604 -7.99 -28.43 -0.18
N TYR A 605 -9.19 -28.18 0.30
CA TYR A 605 -9.89 -29.09 1.21
C TYR A 605 -10.15 -30.44 0.55
N LEU A 606 -10.65 -30.45 -0.67
CA LEU A 606 -10.90 -31.68 -1.43
C LEU A 606 -9.62 -32.45 -1.72
N LYS A 607 -8.55 -31.77 -2.04
CA LYS A 607 -7.23 -32.39 -2.27
C LYS A 607 -6.71 -33.09 -1.00
N ASP A 608 -6.82 -32.43 0.15
CA ASP A 608 -6.41 -33.02 1.43
C ASP A 608 -7.25 -34.23 1.77
N GLN A 609 -8.58 -34.19 1.58
CA GLN A 609 -9.45 -35.33 1.83
C GLN A 609 -9.21 -36.48 0.84
N ALA A 610 -8.93 -36.17 -0.42
CA ALA A 610 -8.59 -37.18 -1.42
C ALA A 610 -7.27 -37.88 -1.09
N GLN A 611 -6.29 -37.15 -0.64
CA GLN A 611 -5.01 -37.71 -0.18
C GLN A 611 -5.19 -38.64 1.04
N LEU A 612 -5.96 -38.19 2.03
CA LEU A 612 -6.30 -39.00 3.20
C LEU A 612 -7.11 -40.25 2.80
N ASN A 613 -8.02 -40.12 1.86
CA ASN A 613 -8.81 -41.26 1.37
C ASN A 613 -7.95 -42.30 0.66
N SER A 614 -6.94 -41.86 -0.10
CA SER A 614 -5.98 -42.78 -0.77
C SER A 614 -5.22 -43.64 0.23
N TRP A 615 -5.03 -43.16 1.46
CA TRP A 615 -4.39 -43.87 2.56
C TRP A 615 -5.37 -44.65 3.45
N GLY A 616 -6.64 -44.59 3.15
CA GLY A 616 -7.70 -45.16 4.00
C GLY A 616 -7.93 -44.42 5.30
N CYS A 617 -7.58 -43.15 5.34
CA CYS A 617 -7.66 -42.27 6.52
C CYS A 617 -8.70 -41.13 6.35
N ALA A 618 -9.59 -41.24 5.38
CA ALA A 618 -10.61 -40.21 5.13
C ALA A 618 -11.47 -39.92 6.36
N PHE A 619 -11.68 -38.63 6.65
CA PHE A 619 -12.49 -38.14 7.78
C PHE A 619 -11.99 -38.55 9.18
N ARG A 620 -10.76 -39.05 9.29
CA ARG A 620 -10.12 -39.41 10.54
C ARG A 620 -9.06 -38.37 10.90
N GLN A 621 -8.96 -38.05 12.17
CA GLN A 621 -7.97 -37.09 12.65
C GLN A 621 -6.64 -37.76 13.00
N VAL A 622 -6.72 -38.93 13.58
CA VAL A 622 -5.58 -39.78 13.85
C VAL A 622 -5.81 -41.10 13.16
N CYS A 623 -4.94 -41.46 12.25
CA CYS A 623 -5.03 -42.67 11.48
C CYS A 623 -3.72 -43.48 11.67
N HIS A 624 -3.79 -44.58 12.38
CA HIS A 624 -2.70 -45.52 12.49
C HIS A 624 -2.60 -46.37 11.24
N THR A 625 -1.40 -46.62 10.75
CA THR A 625 -1.15 -47.43 9.57
C THR A 625 -0.38 -48.67 9.90
N THR A 626 -0.28 -49.59 8.96
CA THR A 626 0.55 -50.80 9.05
C THR A 626 1.93 -50.63 8.44
N VAL A 627 2.25 -49.44 7.92
CA VAL A 627 3.53 -49.13 7.30
C VAL A 627 4.57 -48.87 8.39
N PRO A 628 5.70 -49.62 8.39
CA PRO A 628 6.76 -49.41 9.36
C PRO A 628 7.45 -48.05 9.09
N TRP A 629 7.85 -47.38 10.17
CA TRP A 629 8.59 -46.14 10.07
C TRP A 629 10.02 -46.42 9.58
N PRO A 630 10.49 -45.75 8.48
CA PRO A 630 11.85 -46.00 8.00
C PRO A 630 12.90 -45.43 8.96
N ASN A 631 14.10 -46.03 8.95
CA ASN A 631 15.21 -45.52 9.71
C ASN A 631 15.58 -44.10 9.29
N SER A 632 15.81 -43.23 10.26
CA SER A 632 16.06 -41.80 10.09
C SER A 632 17.27 -41.45 9.20
N SER A 633 18.16 -42.40 8.92
CA SER A 633 19.30 -42.19 8.02
C SER A 633 18.96 -42.19 6.54
N LEU A 634 17.79 -42.68 6.13
CA LEU A 634 17.41 -42.86 4.74
C LEU A 634 16.50 -41.76 4.19
N VAL A 635 15.79 -40.98 5.02
CA VAL A 635 14.87 -39.93 4.61
C VAL A 635 14.99 -38.70 5.53
N PRO A 636 15.89 -37.77 5.23
CA PRO A 636 16.15 -36.61 6.11
C PRO A 636 15.00 -35.60 6.22
N ASN A 637 14.06 -35.54 5.26
CA ASN A 637 12.98 -34.55 5.25
C ASN A 637 11.64 -35.19 4.85
N TRP A 638 11.05 -35.94 5.74
CA TRP A 638 9.73 -36.51 5.52
C TRP A 638 8.65 -35.44 5.71
N ASN A 639 7.91 -35.20 4.66
CA ASN A 639 6.69 -34.41 4.66
C ASN A 639 5.55 -35.19 3.98
N ASN A 640 4.35 -34.63 4.01
CA ASN A 640 3.18 -35.26 3.39
C ASN A 640 3.32 -35.49 1.88
N MET A 641 4.30 -34.88 1.21
CA MET A 641 4.54 -34.99 -0.24
C MET A 641 5.46 -36.15 -0.63
N THR A 642 6.27 -36.62 0.29
CA THR A 642 7.26 -37.69 0.04
C THR A 642 6.67 -39.10 0.13
N TRP A 643 5.42 -39.20 0.45
CA TRP A 643 4.65 -40.44 0.51
C TRP A 643 4.15 -40.84 -0.85
#